data_75cefadf8b49d59c7eb196cb22f39b2e
#
_entry.id   75cefadf8b49d59c7eb196cb22f39b2e
#
_cell.length_a   1.000
_cell.length_b   1.000
_cell.length_c   1.000
_cell.angle_alpha   90.00
_cell.angle_beta   90.00
_cell.angle_gamma   90.00
#
_symmetry.space_group_name_H-M   'P 1'
#
loop_
_entity.id
_entity.type
_entity.pdbx_description
1 polymer ?
#
loop_
_entity_poly.entity_id
_entity_poly.type
_entity_poly.pdbx_seq_one_letter_code
_entity_poly.pdbx_strand_id
1 'polypeptide(L)'
;IWIPDWLRNGWEKSQRGESLENEDVVCRALDFAYRLHDGQCRASGEPYILHPISVAAILKDLGGSNAMIAAGFLHDVVEDTEVSCDQIEEKFGKEVRQLVEGVTKLSKLSFESKTESQAENFRRMFLAMAQDIRVIIVKLADRLHNMRTLQHLRPEKQVLISRETREIFAPLANRLGLGQIKWELEDIAFQYIQPEQYQMMESLVAETHESRQEQLTEVTKVLADRLASMEIDAFEISGRPKHLYGIYRKMERQKKQYNEIYDIQAVRVIVNTKEECYRVLAVVHDHFCPIPGRFKDYIGLPKPNRYQSLHTAVIGPKGQPVEVQIRTWEMHHIADYGIAAHWKYKESNSVSKPLKGDDQKFTWLRQLVEWQRDLKDPQEYLDSVKEDLFDSEVYVFSPKGDVYCLPRGATPVDFAYRVHTEVGNHCSGALVNNVMVSLQRALKHGDIVTILTQNNAHPSTDWINFVATNSAKSRIRQWFKRSRRDENLALGRSALERELGKSGLEALLKSDQMQKLAERCNYHNVEDLIAGIGYGETSVNAVVNKLRENQHNERYFNPQKFEARHEPAHSHTSKSPILGLEGMVYSIAGCCAPLPGEPITGVVALGSSRGITIHRHDCNNLVNIPSDRLLHVGWNQNKEHDQAQTYPIDIRVETIDRVGVLRDILTRLSDNKINVRRANVQTKQGKAAIIDLSIDICDRHQFDRVCNQINKMCDTLSVSRHVAE
;
A
#
# COMPACT_ATOMS: atom_id res chain seq x y z
N ILE A 1 -26.26 4.28 -27.88
CA ILE A 1 -25.64 4.48 -26.53
C ILE A 1 -26.66 3.97 -25.51
N TRP A 2 -26.24 3.04 -24.65
CA TRP A 2 -27.08 2.59 -23.54
C TRP A 2 -27.14 3.69 -22.48
N ILE A 3 -28.36 4.11 -22.16
CA ILE A 3 -28.61 5.14 -21.14
C ILE A 3 -29.60 4.57 -20.14
N PRO A 4 -29.26 4.61 -18.82
CA PRO A 4 -30.18 4.18 -17.77
C PRO A 4 -31.52 4.94 -17.83
N ASP A 5 -32.63 4.27 -17.52
CA ASP A 5 -33.98 4.85 -17.61
C ASP A 5 -34.15 6.15 -16.81
N TRP A 6 -33.51 6.25 -15.66
CA TRP A 6 -33.55 7.44 -14.81
C TRP A 6 -32.83 8.66 -15.38
N LEU A 7 -31.98 8.49 -16.42
CA LEU A 7 -31.27 9.57 -17.15
C LEU A 7 -31.95 9.88 -18.50
N ARG A 8 -32.86 9.05 -18.98
CA ARG A 8 -33.39 9.13 -20.36
C ARG A 8 -34.02 10.48 -20.67
N ASN A 9 -34.82 11.01 -19.75
CA ASN A 9 -35.48 12.31 -19.93
C ASN A 9 -34.47 13.46 -20.07
N GLY A 10 -33.43 13.51 -19.16
CA GLY A 10 -32.38 14.53 -19.25
C GLY A 10 -31.52 14.39 -20.51
N TRP A 11 -31.25 13.15 -20.94
CA TRP A 11 -30.52 12.86 -22.17
C TRP A 11 -31.31 13.32 -23.42
N GLU A 12 -32.62 13.01 -23.51
CA GLU A 12 -33.46 13.43 -24.65
C GLU A 12 -33.54 14.95 -24.75
N LYS A 13 -33.66 15.67 -23.65
CA LYS A 13 -33.63 17.14 -23.62
C LYS A 13 -32.28 17.70 -24.09
N SER A 14 -31.19 17.12 -23.63
CA SER A 14 -29.82 17.47 -24.06
C SER A 14 -29.68 17.30 -25.60
N GLN A 15 -30.14 16.18 -26.15
CA GLN A 15 -30.08 15.90 -27.60
C GLN A 15 -30.92 16.87 -28.45
N ARG A 16 -32.00 17.41 -27.89
CA ARG A 16 -32.85 18.44 -28.55
C ARG A 16 -32.27 19.85 -28.44
N GLY A 17 -31.13 20.03 -27.70
CA GLY A 17 -30.55 21.34 -27.47
C GLY A 17 -31.36 22.24 -26.52
N GLU A 18 -32.24 21.65 -25.71
CA GLU A 18 -33.01 22.37 -24.69
C GLU A 18 -32.09 22.85 -23.56
N SER A 19 -32.35 24.03 -22.98
CA SER A 19 -31.61 24.53 -21.85
C SER A 19 -31.90 23.71 -20.60
N LEU A 20 -30.85 23.20 -19.97
CA LEU A 20 -30.89 22.38 -18.73
C LEU A 20 -30.56 23.19 -17.46
N GLU A 21 -30.52 24.53 -17.55
CA GLU A 21 -30.13 25.39 -16.40
C GLU A 21 -31.06 25.19 -15.18
N ASN A 22 -32.35 24.91 -15.43
CA ASN A 22 -33.35 24.67 -14.38
C ASN A 22 -33.52 23.19 -14.00
N GLU A 23 -32.77 22.29 -14.62
CA GLU A 23 -32.82 20.87 -14.33
C GLU A 23 -31.91 20.49 -13.15
N ASP A 24 -32.09 19.26 -12.67
CA ASP A 24 -31.24 18.69 -11.59
C ASP A 24 -29.76 18.74 -11.98
N VAL A 25 -28.91 18.95 -10.99
CA VAL A 25 -27.45 19.00 -11.13
C VAL A 25 -26.88 17.79 -11.88
N VAL A 26 -27.51 16.64 -11.76
CA VAL A 26 -27.15 15.38 -12.41
C VAL A 26 -27.33 15.46 -13.93
N CYS A 27 -28.47 15.98 -14.39
CA CYS A 27 -28.75 16.17 -15.81
C CYS A 27 -27.81 17.21 -16.45
N ARG A 28 -27.55 18.30 -15.73
CA ARG A 28 -26.60 19.33 -16.19
C ARG A 28 -25.18 18.78 -16.29
N ALA A 29 -24.75 17.94 -15.34
CA ALA A 29 -23.44 17.32 -15.34
C ALA A 29 -23.28 16.31 -16.50
N LEU A 30 -24.34 15.54 -16.81
CA LEU A 30 -24.36 14.64 -17.97
C LEU A 30 -24.18 15.42 -19.28
N ASP A 31 -24.98 16.48 -19.51
CA ASP A 31 -24.90 17.30 -20.71
C ASP A 31 -23.52 17.93 -20.88
N PHE A 32 -22.98 18.46 -19.80
CA PHE A 32 -21.65 19.07 -19.79
C PHE A 32 -20.54 18.07 -20.12
N ALA A 33 -20.55 16.90 -19.49
CA ALA A 33 -19.59 15.84 -19.77
C ALA A 33 -19.72 15.31 -21.21
N TYR A 34 -20.96 15.17 -21.70
CA TYR A 34 -21.24 14.70 -23.07
C TYR A 34 -20.62 15.63 -24.13
N ARG A 35 -20.82 16.94 -23.98
CA ARG A 35 -20.27 17.93 -24.92
C ARG A 35 -18.74 17.99 -24.90
N LEU A 36 -18.12 17.78 -23.74
CA LEU A 36 -16.67 17.86 -23.58
C LEU A 36 -15.94 16.61 -24.07
N HIS A 37 -16.58 15.46 -23.99
CA HIS A 37 -16.03 14.18 -24.48
C HIS A 37 -16.52 13.83 -25.90
N ASP A 38 -17.15 14.77 -26.61
CA ASP A 38 -17.60 14.54 -27.99
C ASP A 38 -16.40 14.22 -28.90
N GLY A 39 -16.55 13.17 -29.71
CA GLY A 39 -15.49 12.70 -30.60
C GLY A 39 -14.39 11.88 -29.90
N GLN A 40 -14.35 11.77 -28.58
CA GLN A 40 -13.40 10.91 -27.87
C GLN A 40 -13.88 9.45 -27.82
N CYS A 41 -12.95 8.51 -28.02
CA CYS A 41 -13.21 7.08 -27.94
C CYS A 41 -12.28 6.39 -26.94
N ARG A 42 -12.77 5.35 -26.30
CA ARG A 42 -11.96 4.46 -25.45
C ARG A 42 -11.13 3.47 -26.28
N ALA A 43 -10.24 2.71 -25.62
CA ALA A 43 -9.47 1.63 -26.25
C ALA A 43 -10.36 0.52 -26.87
N SER A 44 -11.61 0.39 -26.41
CA SER A 44 -12.64 -0.48 -27.00
C SER A 44 -13.19 0.02 -28.34
N GLY A 45 -12.94 1.28 -28.70
CA GLY A 45 -13.57 1.96 -29.83
C GLY A 45 -14.95 2.57 -29.52
N GLU A 46 -15.47 2.40 -28.31
CA GLU A 46 -16.74 2.98 -27.86
C GLU A 46 -16.58 4.47 -27.50
N PRO A 47 -17.66 5.28 -27.65
CA PRO A 47 -17.65 6.67 -27.20
C PRO A 47 -17.26 6.81 -25.74
N TYR A 48 -16.36 7.74 -25.42
CA TYR A 48 -15.81 7.91 -24.08
C TYR A 48 -16.87 8.15 -23.01
N ILE A 49 -17.95 8.88 -23.36
CA ILE A 49 -19.05 9.23 -22.45
C ILE A 49 -19.73 8.03 -21.78
N LEU A 50 -19.65 6.84 -22.37
CA LEU A 50 -20.20 5.62 -21.77
C LEU A 50 -19.54 5.28 -20.44
N HIS A 51 -18.26 5.67 -20.25
CA HIS A 51 -17.57 5.47 -18.99
C HIS A 51 -18.15 6.33 -17.86
N PRO A 52 -18.21 7.67 -17.96
CA PRO A 52 -18.86 8.50 -16.96
C PRO A 52 -20.31 8.09 -16.66
N ILE A 53 -21.08 7.70 -17.69
CA ILE A 53 -22.46 7.20 -17.51
C ILE A 53 -22.46 5.93 -16.64
N SER A 54 -21.57 4.99 -16.91
CA SER A 54 -21.48 3.74 -16.15
C SER A 54 -21.00 3.98 -14.70
N VAL A 55 -20.05 4.89 -14.50
CA VAL A 55 -19.61 5.29 -13.16
C VAL A 55 -20.75 5.94 -12.38
N ALA A 56 -21.49 6.86 -13.00
CA ALA A 56 -22.64 7.50 -12.39
C ALA A 56 -23.76 6.49 -12.06
N ALA A 57 -23.98 5.48 -12.91
CA ALA A 57 -24.93 4.40 -12.65
C ALA A 57 -24.51 3.57 -11.43
N ILE A 58 -23.24 3.18 -11.32
CA ILE A 58 -22.71 2.47 -10.14
C ILE A 58 -22.90 3.31 -8.86
N LEU A 59 -22.63 4.62 -8.92
CA LEU A 59 -22.84 5.52 -7.78
C LEU A 59 -24.32 5.66 -7.39
N LYS A 60 -25.21 5.69 -8.37
CA LYS A 60 -26.67 5.70 -8.14
C LYS A 60 -27.14 4.42 -7.47
N ASP A 61 -26.67 3.27 -7.94
CA ASP A 61 -27.01 1.96 -7.36
C ASP A 61 -26.53 1.84 -5.92
N LEU A 62 -25.37 2.44 -5.61
CA LEU A 62 -24.84 2.56 -4.25
C LEU A 62 -25.65 3.53 -3.36
N GLY A 63 -26.60 4.29 -3.91
CA GLY A 63 -27.36 5.31 -3.18
C GLY A 63 -26.58 6.60 -2.95
N GLY A 64 -25.65 6.94 -3.84
CA GLY A 64 -24.88 8.18 -3.80
C GLY A 64 -25.76 9.41 -3.97
N SER A 65 -25.39 10.52 -3.32
CA SER A 65 -26.07 11.81 -3.47
C SER A 65 -25.96 12.37 -4.89
N ASN A 66 -26.84 13.31 -5.25
CA ASN A 66 -26.78 13.96 -6.56
C ASN A 66 -25.41 14.60 -6.84
N ALA A 67 -24.74 15.15 -5.83
CA ALA A 67 -23.38 15.68 -5.96
C ALA A 67 -22.35 14.58 -6.31
N MET A 68 -22.48 13.38 -5.72
CA MET A 68 -21.59 12.24 -6.05
C MET A 68 -21.84 11.73 -7.48
N ILE A 69 -23.10 11.65 -7.89
CA ILE A 69 -23.48 11.20 -9.24
C ILE A 69 -22.97 12.21 -10.26
N ALA A 70 -23.15 13.52 -10.00
CA ALA A 70 -22.59 14.58 -10.83
C ALA A 70 -21.06 14.52 -10.90
N ALA A 71 -20.38 14.27 -9.76
CA ALA A 71 -18.94 14.06 -9.74
C ALA A 71 -18.52 12.81 -10.53
N GLY A 72 -19.35 11.76 -10.57
CA GLY A 72 -19.15 10.60 -11.42
C GLY A 72 -19.17 10.90 -12.91
N PHE A 73 -19.99 11.86 -13.36
CA PHE A 73 -19.96 12.36 -14.74
C PHE A 73 -18.74 13.23 -15.04
N LEU A 74 -18.27 13.98 -14.06
CA LEU A 74 -17.27 15.04 -14.24
C LEU A 74 -15.85 14.65 -13.83
N HIS A 75 -15.63 13.44 -13.32
CA HIS A 75 -14.36 13.07 -12.67
C HIS A 75 -13.16 13.12 -13.63
N ASP A 76 -13.35 12.77 -14.90
CA ASP A 76 -12.30 12.80 -15.92
C ASP A 76 -12.25 14.14 -16.70
N VAL A 77 -13.27 14.98 -16.59
CA VAL A 77 -13.38 16.25 -17.34
C VAL A 77 -12.17 17.16 -17.06
N VAL A 78 -11.74 17.27 -15.81
CA VAL A 78 -10.59 18.12 -15.43
C VAL A 78 -9.24 17.51 -15.85
N GLU A 79 -9.19 16.18 -16.06
CA GLU A 79 -7.98 15.48 -16.47
C GLU A 79 -7.81 15.46 -17.99
N ASP A 80 -8.90 15.23 -18.70
CA ASP A 80 -8.91 14.94 -20.14
C ASP A 80 -9.31 16.15 -21.02
N THR A 81 -9.68 17.29 -20.38
CA THR A 81 -10.09 18.50 -21.09
C THR A 81 -9.43 19.77 -20.52
N GLU A 82 -9.65 20.93 -21.13
CA GLU A 82 -9.13 22.21 -20.66
C GLU A 82 -9.96 22.84 -19.52
N VAL A 83 -10.94 22.15 -18.98
CA VAL A 83 -11.85 22.67 -17.94
C VAL A 83 -11.13 22.71 -16.58
N SER A 84 -11.18 23.87 -15.93
CA SER A 84 -10.61 24.05 -14.59
C SER A 84 -11.57 23.68 -13.46
N CYS A 85 -11.05 23.39 -12.28
CA CYS A 85 -11.86 23.17 -11.08
C CYS A 85 -12.73 24.38 -10.71
N ASP A 86 -12.30 25.60 -11.03
CA ASP A 86 -13.07 26.82 -10.75
C ASP A 86 -14.31 26.92 -11.63
N GLN A 87 -14.22 26.50 -12.90
CA GLN A 87 -15.36 26.41 -13.80
C GLN A 87 -16.37 25.34 -13.36
N ILE A 88 -15.88 24.24 -12.75
CA ILE A 88 -16.77 23.23 -12.13
C ILE A 88 -17.49 23.83 -10.92
N GLU A 89 -16.81 24.63 -10.09
CA GLU A 89 -17.45 25.31 -8.96
C GLU A 89 -18.55 26.28 -9.40
N GLU A 90 -18.25 27.10 -10.42
CA GLU A 90 -19.21 28.08 -10.94
C GLU A 90 -20.49 27.43 -11.48
N LYS A 91 -20.35 26.28 -12.18
CA LYS A 91 -21.49 25.59 -12.80
C LYS A 91 -22.25 24.64 -11.90
N PHE A 92 -21.55 23.91 -11.02
CA PHE A 92 -22.08 22.78 -10.25
C PHE A 92 -21.97 22.96 -8.73
N GLY A 93 -21.31 24.03 -8.28
CA GLY A 93 -21.15 24.37 -6.88
C GLY A 93 -19.95 23.73 -6.21
N LYS A 94 -19.65 24.23 -5.01
CA LYS A 94 -18.45 23.90 -4.23
C LYS A 94 -18.34 22.39 -3.88
N GLU A 95 -19.48 21.77 -3.60
CA GLU A 95 -19.50 20.35 -3.20
C GLU A 95 -19.06 19.43 -4.34
N VAL A 96 -19.56 19.61 -5.56
CA VAL A 96 -19.16 18.85 -6.74
C VAL A 96 -17.69 19.12 -7.08
N ARG A 97 -17.25 20.40 -7.03
CA ARG A 97 -15.84 20.74 -7.20
C ARG A 97 -14.92 19.96 -6.27
N GLN A 98 -15.24 19.94 -4.97
CA GLN A 98 -14.40 19.24 -3.98
C GLN A 98 -14.27 17.75 -4.28
N LEU A 99 -15.35 17.11 -4.70
CA LEU A 99 -15.34 15.70 -5.08
C LEU A 99 -14.50 15.46 -6.34
N VAL A 100 -14.70 16.24 -7.40
CA VAL A 100 -13.96 16.13 -8.66
C VAL A 100 -12.47 16.39 -8.43
N GLU A 101 -12.11 17.48 -7.74
CA GLU A 101 -10.72 17.82 -7.42
C GLU A 101 -10.04 16.70 -6.60
N GLY A 102 -10.77 16.10 -5.64
CA GLY A 102 -10.29 14.98 -4.85
C GLY A 102 -9.99 13.75 -5.71
N VAL A 103 -10.89 13.40 -6.63
CA VAL A 103 -10.70 12.25 -7.54
C VAL A 103 -9.55 12.51 -8.51
N THR A 104 -9.46 13.69 -9.12
CA THR A 104 -8.36 14.10 -10.02
C THR A 104 -6.99 14.03 -9.32
N LYS A 105 -6.90 14.48 -8.07
CA LYS A 105 -5.66 14.33 -7.27
C LYS A 105 -5.27 12.88 -7.07
N LEU A 106 -6.25 11.98 -6.92
CA LEU A 106 -6.02 10.54 -6.77
C LEU A 106 -5.61 9.87 -8.09
N SER A 107 -6.14 10.30 -9.23
CA SER A 107 -5.84 9.73 -10.55
C SER A 107 -4.40 10.04 -11.00
N LYS A 108 -3.87 11.20 -10.63
CA LYS A 108 -2.47 11.59 -10.92
C LYS A 108 -1.41 10.80 -10.15
N LEU A 109 -1.83 9.91 -9.25
CA LEU A 109 -0.94 9.04 -8.50
C LEU A 109 -0.59 7.82 -9.38
N SER A 110 0.64 7.77 -9.91
CA SER A 110 1.13 6.61 -10.66
C SER A 110 1.79 5.63 -9.69
N PHE A 111 1.28 4.40 -9.65
CA PHE A 111 1.85 3.31 -8.83
C PHE A 111 2.94 2.51 -9.58
N GLU A 112 3.39 3.02 -10.72
CA GLU A 112 4.34 2.33 -11.61
C GLU A 112 5.81 2.41 -11.19
N SER A 113 6.18 3.19 -10.18
CA SER A 113 7.59 3.37 -9.83
C SER A 113 7.89 3.12 -8.36
N LYS A 114 9.14 2.67 -8.12
CA LYS A 114 9.87 2.49 -6.85
C LYS A 114 9.07 2.64 -5.56
N THR A 115 9.28 1.76 -4.61
CA THR A 115 8.60 1.64 -3.30
C THR A 115 8.31 2.96 -2.56
N GLU A 116 9.18 3.96 -2.66
CA GLU A 116 8.96 5.30 -2.07
C GLU A 116 7.82 6.07 -2.74
N SER A 117 7.68 5.96 -4.06
CA SER A 117 6.58 6.59 -4.80
C SER A 117 5.23 5.97 -4.47
N GLN A 118 5.18 4.65 -4.26
CA GLN A 118 3.94 3.97 -3.84
C GLN A 118 3.50 4.44 -2.46
N ALA A 119 4.41 4.53 -1.50
CA ALA A 119 4.10 4.97 -0.14
C ALA A 119 3.56 6.41 -0.10
N GLU A 120 4.17 7.33 -0.86
CA GLU A 120 3.70 8.71 -0.94
C GLU A 120 2.33 8.82 -1.63
N ASN A 121 2.07 8.00 -2.64
CA ASN A 121 0.79 7.93 -3.32
C ASN A 121 -0.33 7.41 -2.39
N PHE A 122 -0.05 6.38 -1.60
CA PHE A 122 -0.96 5.91 -0.56
C PHE A 122 -1.25 7.00 0.47
N ARG A 123 -0.21 7.69 0.91
CA ARG A 123 -0.33 8.79 1.86
C ARG A 123 -1.29 9.88 1.37
N ARG A 124 -1.13 10.32 0.11
CA ARG A 124 -2.00 11.33 -0.51
C ARG A 124 -3.44 10.83 -0.65
N MET A 125 -3.61 9.56 -1.00
CA MET A 125 -4.93 8.93 -1.09
C MET A 125 -5.65 8.96 0.27
N PHE A 126 -4.99 8.57 1.35
CA PHE A 126 -5.59 8.60 2.68
C PHE A 126 -5.89 10.01 3.17
N LEU A 127 -5.06 10.99 2.81
CA LEU A 127 -5.34 12.40 3.11
C LEU A 127 -6.61 12.91 2.41
N ALA A 128 -6.79 12.58 1.15
CA ALA A 128 -8.01 12.91 0.41
C ALA A 128 -9.25 12.25 1.03
N MET A 129 -9.13 10.96 1.42
CA MET A 129 -10.20 10.23 2.12
C MET A 129 -10.55 10.86 3.47
N ALA A 130 -9.57 11.37 4.19
CA ALA A 130 -9.79 12.01 5.49
C ALA A 130 -10.50 13.36 5.39
N GLN A 131 -10.38 14.03 4.23
CA GLN A 131 -11.11 15.26 3.93
C GLN A 131 -12.57 14.96 3.55
N ASP A 132 -12.79 14.04 2.62
CA ASP A 132 -14.13 13.60 2.22
C ASP A 132 -14.10 12.15 1.71
N ILE A 133 -14.75 11.26 2.45
CA ILE A 133 -14.79 9.83 2.13
C ILE A 133 -15.50 9.52 0.82
N ARG A 134 -16.38 10.41 0.35
CA ARG A 134 -17.10 10.24 -0.90
C ARG A 134 -16.17 10.20 -2.11
N VAL A 135 -15.02 10.87 -2.03
CA VAL A 135 -13.98 10.86 -3.07
C VAL A 135 -13.52 9.43 -3.39
N ILE A 136 -13.27 8.61 -2.36
CA ILE A 136 -12.84 7.23 -2.60
C ILE A 136 -13.95 6.36 -3.15
N ILE A 137 -15.22 6.64 -2.84
CA ILE A 137 -16.35 5.88 -3.38
C ILE A 137 -16.53 6.17 -4.87
N VAL A 138 -16.38 7.43 -5.30
CA VAL A 138 -16.35 7.78 -6.73
C VAL A 138 -15.18 7.06 -7.41
N LYS A 139 -13.98 7.05 -6.78
CA LYS A 139 -12.81 6.35 -7.33
C LYS A 139 -12.96 4.82 -7.37
N LEU A 140 -13.66 4.22 -6.41
CA LEU A 140 -13.98 2.79 -6.44
C LEU A 140 -14.98 2.45 -7.55
N ALA A 141 -15.95 3.32 -7.82
CA ALA A 141 -16.90 3.16 -8.95
C ALA A 141 -16.18 3.28 -10.30
N ASP A 142 -15.29 4.27 -10.45
CA ASP A 142 -14.40 4.40 -11.60
C ASP A 142 -13.53 3.15 -11.78
N ARG A 143 -12.83 2.71 -10.74
CA ARG A 143 -11.99 1.50 -10.77
C ARG A 143 -12.79 0.27 -11.16
N LEU A 144 -14.01 0.10 -10.63
CA LEU A 144 -14.86 -1.04 -10.96
C LEU A 144 -15.22 -1.06 -12.44
N HIS A 145 -15.61 0.08 -13.01
CA HIS A 145 -15.92 0.15 -14.43
C HIS A 145 -14.67 -0.10 -15.29
N ASN A 146 -13.52 0.45 -14.91
CA ASN A 146 -12.25 0.20 -15.59
C ASN A 146 -11.86 -1.29 -15.54
N MET A 147 -12.11 -2.00 -14.45
CA MET A 147 -11.91 -3.43 -14.35
C MET A 147 -12.86 -4.24 -15.26
N ARG A 148 -14.13 -3.84 -15.37
CA ARG A 148 -15.12 -4.47 -16.27
C ARG A 148 -14.73 -4.36 -17.76
N THR A 149 -13.97 -3.33 -18.13
CA THR A 149 -13.53 -3.06 -19.51
C THR A 149 -12.04 -3.37 -19.75
N LEU A 150 -11.39 -4.06 -18.82
CA LEU A 150 -9.94 -4.29 -18.80
C LEU A 150 -9.44 -5.12 -19.99
N GLN A 151 -10.29 -5.93 -20.62
CA GLN A 151 -10.00 -6.79 -21.75
C GLN A 151 -9.45 -6.06 -22.99
N HIS A 152 -9.73 -4.76 -23.10
CA HIS A 152 -9.29 -3.94 -24.24
C HIS A 152 -7.88 -3.35 -24.07
N LEU A 153 -7.23 -3.56 -22.92
CA LEU A 153 -5.88 -3.11 -22.65
C LEU A 153 -4.85 -4.19 -22.99
N ARG A 154 -3.58 -3.78 -23.10
CA ARG A 154 -2.46 -4.72 -23.30
C ARG A 154 -2.31 -5.66 -22.09
N PRO A 155 -1.91 -6.94 -22.30
CA PRO A 155 -1.81 -7.94 -21.22
C PRO A 155 -0.98 -7.50 -20.01
N GLU A 156 0.14 -6.82 -20.24
CA GLU A 156 1.00 -6.31 -19.16
C GLU A 156 0.28 -5.29 -18.29
N LYS A 157 -0.49 -4.38 -18.89
CA LYS A 157 -1.32 -3.41 -18.17
C LYS A 157 -2.48 -4.07 -17.44
N GLN A 158 -3.10 -5.10 -18.05
CA GLN A 158 -4.16 -5.87 -17.39
C GLN A 158 -3.68 -6.47 -16.07
N VAL A 159 -2.52 -7.13 -16.06
CA VAL A 159 -1.95 -7.74 -14.85
C VAL A 159 -1.57 -6.68 -13.81
N LEU A 160 -0.96 -5.58 -14.24
CA LEU A 160 -0.55 -4.49 -13.33
C LEU A 160 -1.75 -3.87 -12.61
N ILE A 161 -2.77 -3.46 -13.38
CA ILE A 161 -4.00 -2.84 -12.86
C ILE A 161 -4.75 -3.83 -11.95
N SER A 162 -4.81 -5.11 -12.34
CA SER A 162 -5.46 -6.16 -11.54
C SER A 162 -4.76 -6.39 -10.21
N ARG A 163 -3.41 -6.38 -10.19
CA ARG A 163 -2.62 -6.51 -8.96
C ARG A 163 -2.87 -5.32 -8.03
N GLU A 164 -2.79 -4.11 -8.55
CA GLU A 164 -3.11 -2.88 -7.81
C GLU A 164 -4.53 -2.92 -7.24
N THR A 165 -5.50 -3.35 -8.05
CA THR A 165 -6.90 -3.46 -7.63
C THR A 165 -7.07 -4.45 -6.49
N ARG A 166 -6.44 -5.63 -6.56
CA ARG A 166 -6.52 -6.67 -5.53
C ARG A 166 -5.79 -6.26 -4.24
N GLU A 167 -4.66 -5.56 -4.36
CA GLU A 167 -3.82 -5.20 -3.21
C GLU A 167 -4.27 -3.91 -2.51
N ILE A 168 -5.00 -3.02 -3.20
CA ILE A 168 -5.34 -1.70 -2.69
C ILE A 168 -6.84 -1.48 -2.64
N PHE A 169 -7.50 -1.52 -3.81
CA PHE A 169 -8.89 -1.07 -3.92
C PHE A 169 -9.90 -2.08 -3.33
N ALA A 170 -9.66 -3.38 -3.49
CA ALA A 170 -10.55 -4.39 -2.91
C ALA A 170 -10.51 -4.40 -1.36
N PRO A 171 -9.37 -4.30 -0.68
CA PRO A 171 -9.31 -4.09 0.77
C PRO A 171 -9.96 -2.80 1.24
N LEU A 172 -9.80 -1.69 0.51
CA LEU A 172 -10.49 -0.45 0.82
C LEU A 172 -12.01 -0.59 0.73
N ALA A 173 -12.51 -1.20 -0.35
CA ALA A 173 -13.93 -1.51 -0.48
C ALA A 173 -14.45 -2.38 0.68
N ASN A 174 -13.65 -3.36 1.12
CA ASN A 174 -13.96 -4.19 2.29
C ASN A 174 -14.05 -3.37 3.59
N ARG A 175 -13.12 -2.44 3.80
CA ARG A 175 -13.08 -1.60 5.00
C ARG A 175 -14.26 -0.62 5.06
N LEU A 176 -14.69 -0.15 3.89
CA LEU A 176 -15.86 0.70 3.74
C LEU A 176 -17.20 -0.08 3.78
N GLY A 177 -17.15 -1.40 3.86
CA GLY A 177 -18.32 -2.27 3.87
C GLY A 177 -18.98 -2.45 2.50
N LEU A 178 -18.37 -1.98 1.40
CA LEU A 178 -18.87 -2.09 0.03
C LEU A 178 -18.65 -3.53 -0.50
N GLY A 179 -19.45 -4.46 0.03
CA GLY A 179 -19.26 -5.89 -0.19
C GLY A 179 -19.33 -6.29 -1.67
N GLN A 180 -20.30 -5.77 -2.43
CA GLN A 180 -20.47 -6.08 -3.85
C GLN A 180 -19.26 -5.62 -4.67
N ILE A 181 -18.83 -4.36 -4.51
CA ILE A 181 -17.67 -3.82 -5.22
C ILE A 181 -16.41 -4.64 -4.91
N LYS A 182 -16.17 -4.96 -3.63
CA LYS A 182 -15.03 -5.77 -3.22
C LYS A 182 -14.98 -7.09 -3.98
N TRP A 183 -16.08 -7.84 -3.96
CA TRP A 183 -16.11 -9.18 -4.54
C TRP A 183 -15.91 -9.15 -6.05
N GLU A 184 -16.54 -8.23 -6.74
CA GLU A 184 -16.40 -8.09 -8.17
C GLU A 184 -14.97 -7.67 -8.56
N LEU A 185 -14.37 -6.73 -7.82
CA LEU A 185 -12.97 -6.34 -8.01
C LEU A 185 -12.01 -7.52 -7.79
N GLU A 186 -12.24 -8.32 -6.74
CA GLU A 186 -11.41 -9.51 -6.44
C GLU A 186 -11.54 -10.58 -7.53
N ASP A 187 -12.75 -10.88 -8.03
CA ASP A 187 -12.99 -11.90 -9.05
C ASP A 187 -12.41 -11.50 -10.41
N ILE A 188 -12.64 -10.25 -10.86
CA ILE A 188 -12.06 -9.76 -12.10
C ILE A 188 -10.53 -9.73 -12.00
N ALA A 189 -9.97 -9.26 -10.89
CA ALA A 189 -8.53 -9.25 -10.70
C ALA A 189 -7.94 -10.68 -10.70
N PHE A 190 -8.64 -11.66 -10.13
CA PHE A 190 -8.23 -13.07 -10.12
C PHE A 190 -8.14 -13.63 -11.54
N GLN A 191 -9.10 -13.31 -12.40
CA GLN A 191 -9.13 -13.73 -13.80
C GLN A 191 -7.85 -13.34 -14.56
N TYR A 192 -7.33 -12.12 -14.35
CA TYR A 192 -6.16 -11.62 -15.06
C TYR A 192 -4.83 -11.95 -14.40
N ILE A 193 -4.80 -12.11 -13.07
CA ILE A 193 -3.55 -12.40 -12.35
C ILE A 193 -3.22 -13.90 -12.38
N GLN A 194 -4.24 -14.75 -12.28
CA GLN A 194 -4.11 -16.20 -12.17
C GLN A 194 -5.14 -16.91 -13.09
N PRO A 195 -5.02 -16.77 -14.43
CA PRO A 195 -6.04 -17.25 -15.39
C PRO A 195 -6.25 -18.75 -15.35
N GLU A 196 -5.19 -19.55 -15.16
CA GLU A 196 -5.30 -21.00 -15.06
C GLU A 196 -6.12 -21.44 -13.85
N GLN A 197 -5.84 -20.84 -12.68
CA GLN A 197 -6.56 -21.11 -11.44
C GLN A 197 -8.01 -20.61 -11.51
N TYR A 198 -8.24 -19.48 -12.19
CA TYR A 198 -9.58 -18.96 -12.42
C TYR A 198 -10.42 -19.96 -13.26
N GLN A 199 -9.90 -20.44 -14.39
CA GLN A 199 -10.57 -21.41 -15.25
C GLN A 199 -10.84 -22.74 -14.52
N MET A 200 -9.86 -23.22 -13.73
CA MET A 200 -10.04 -24.39 -12.89
C MET A 200 -11.21 -24.20 -11.91
N MET A 201 -11.27 -23.06 -11.24
CA MET A 201 -12.35 -22.76 -10.29
C MET A 201 -13.70 -22.62 -10.97
N GLU A 202 -13.74 -21.97 -12.14
CA GLU A 202 -14.95 -21.82 -12.95
C GLU A 202 -15.52 -23.18 -13.35
N SER A 203 -14.66 -24.11 -13.85
CA SER A 203 -15.06 -25.48 -14.19
C SER A 203 -15.60 -26.26 -12.99
N LEU A 204 -14.88 -26.21 -11.86
CA LEU A 204 -15.32 -26.90 -10.61
C LEU A 204 -16.67 -26.39 -10.09
N VAL A 205 -16.93 -25.08 -10.21
CA VAL A 205 -18.22 -24.50 -9.82
C VAL A 205 -19.30 -24.88 -10.82
N ALA A 206 -19.02 -24.87 -12.13
CA ALA A 206 -19.97 -25.24 -13.18
C ALA A 206 -20.42 -26.71 -13.09
N GLU A 207 -19.49 -27.65 -12.90
CA GLU A 207 -19.78 -29.09 -12.78
C GLU A 207 -20.75 -29.42 -11.62
N THR A 208 -20.72 -28.60 -10.58
CA THR A 208 -21.54 -28.83 -9.39
C THR A 208 -22.78 -27.95 -9.31
N HIS A 209 -23.02 -27.11 -10.32
CA HIS A 209 -24.06 -26.08 -10.30
C HIS A 209 -25.49 -26.66 -10.18
N GLU A 210 -25.87 -27.61 -11.03
CA GLU A 210 -27.22 -28.19 -11.07
C GLU A 210 -27.59 -28.88 -9.75
N SER A 211 -26.74 -29.78 -9.26
CA SER A 211 -26.97 -30.48 -8.00
C SER A 211 -27.10 -29.53 -6.79
N ARG A 212 -26.38 -28.42 -6.83
CA ARG A 212 -26.43 -27.38 -5.79
C ARG A 212 -27.68 -26.53 -5.87
N GLN A 213 -28.11 -26.19 -7.08
CA GLN A 213 -29.34 -25.43 -7.28
C GLN A 213 -30.57 -26.19 -6.77
N GLU A 214 -30.63 -27.49 -7.04
CA GLU A 214 -31.69 -28.34 -6.51
C GLU A 214 -31.71 -28.34 -4.98
N GLN A 215 -30.54 -28.53 -4.35
CA GLN A 215 -30.42 -28.55 -2.90
C GLN A 215 -30.80 -27.21 -2.26
N LEU A 216 -30.34 -26.08 -2.83
CA LEU A 216 -30.72 -24.74 -2.36
C LEU A 216 -32.22 -24.51 -2.46
N THR A 217 -32.83 -24.97 -3.54
CA THR A 217 -34.28 -24.86 -3.75
C THR A 217 -35.06 -25.67 -2.69
N GLU A 218 -34.59 -26.88 -2.37
CA GLU A 218 -35.18 -27.73 -1.34
C GLU A 218 -35.05 -27.10 0.07
N VAL A 219 -33.85 -26.65 0.44
CA VAL A 219 -33.60 -25.95 1.73
C VAL A 219 -34.44 -24.66 1.82
N THR A 220 -34.52 -23.88 0.74
CA THR A 220 -35.30 -22.62 0.70
C THR A 220 -36.79 -22.94 0.93
N LYS A 221 -37.32 -23.95 0.25
CA LYS A 221 -38.72 -24.37 0.40
C LYS A 221 -39.04 -24.79 1.83
N VAL A 222 -38.20 -25.66 2.40
CA VAL A 222 -38.40 -26.16 3.78
C VAL A 222 -38.36 -25.00 4.78
N LEU A 223 -37.39 -24.08 4.64
CA LEU A 223 -37.30 -22.92 5.52
C LEU A 223 -38.49 -21.98 5.33
N ALA A 224 -38.94 -21.72 4.11
CA ALA A 224 -40.12 -20.88 3.84
C ALA A 224 -41.40 -21.43 4.49
N ASP A 225 -41.65 -22.74 4.32
CA ASP A 225 -42.83 -23.40 4.91
C ASP A 225 -42.79 -23.33 6.46
N ARG A 226 -41.63 -23.50 7.05
CA ARG A 226 -41.47 -23.46 8.53
C ARG A 226 -41.57 -22.02 9.07
N LEU A 227 -40.98 -21.03 8.42
CA LEU A 227 -41.07 -19.62 8.84
C LEU A 227 -42.51 -19.09 8.75
N ALA A 228 -43.23 -19.43 7.70
CA ALA A 228 -44.66 -19.12 7.58
C ALA A 228 -45.47 -19.74 8.73
N SER A 229 -45.17 -20.97 9.15
CA SER A 229 -45.87 -21.63 10.27
C SER A 229 -45.60 -20.99 11.65
N MET A 230 -44.57 -20.15 11.76
CA MET A 230 -44.19 -19.45 13.00
C MET A 230 -44.62 -17.98 13.06
N GLU A 231 -45.58 -17.59 12.21
CA GLU A 231 -46.07 -16.20 12.13
C GLU A 231 -44.96 -15.17 11.89
N ILE A 232 -43.98 -15.51 11.06
CA ILE A 232 -42.99 -14.58 10.54
C ILE A 232 -43.47 -14.23 9.12
N ASP A 233 -44.25 -13.13 9.00
CA ASP A 233 -45.00 -12.85 7.78
C ASP A 233 -44.17 -12.16 6.68
N ALA A 234 -43.08 -11.48 7.04
CA ALA A 234 -42.28 -10.72 6.09
C ALA A 234 -40.82 -11.21 6.14
N PHE A 235 -40.51 -12.17 5.29
CA PHE A 235 -39.13 -12.65 5.10
C PHE A 235 -38.81 -12.79 3.61
N GLU A 236 -37.53 -12.73 3.30
CA GLU A 236 -36.98 -13.08 2.00
C GLU A 236 -35.91 -14.16 2.18
N ILE A 237 -36.00 -15.21 1.36
CA ILE A 237 -34.97 -16.26 1.31
C ILE A 237 -34.38 -16.27 -0.09
N SER A 238 -33.06 -16.11 -0.16
CA SER A 238 -32.32 -16.12 -1.42
C SER A 238 -31.07 -16.99 -1.33
N GLY A 239 -30.76 -17.71 -2.42
CA GLY A 239 -29.48 -18.37 -2.59
C GLY A 239 -28.38 -17.33 -2.83
N ARG A 240 -27.25 -17.48 -2.18
CA ARG A 240 -26.09 -16.62 -2.38
C ARG A 240 -24.94 -17.40 -3.02
N PRO A 241 -24.63 -17.18 -4.30
CA PRO A 241 -23.43 -17.74 -4.89
C PRO A 241 -22.19 -17.11 -4.22
N LYS A 242 -21.19 -17.93 -3.95
CA LYS A 242 -19.92 -17.45 -3.44
C LYS A 242 -18.99 -17.13 -4.61
N HIS A 243 -18.24 -16.04 -4.49
CA HIS A 243 -17.30 -15.58 -5.49
C HIS A 243 -16.11 -16.52 -5.64
N LEU A 244 -15.62 -16.71 -6.88
CA LEU A 244 -14.59 -17.66 -7.23
C LEU A 244 -13.29 -17.44 -6.46
N TYR A 245 -12.81 -16.20 -6.39
CA TYR A 245 -11.63 -15.85 -5.61
C TYR A 245 -11.78 -16.14 -4.12
N GLY A 246 -12.98 -15.90 -3.57
CA GLY A 246 -13.28 -16.21 -2.16
C GLY A 246 -13.18 -17.69 -1.83
N ILE A 247 -13.57 -18.57 -2.76
CA ILE A 247 -13.44 -20.04 -2.63
C ILE A 247 -11.96 -20.42 -2.77
N TYR A 248 -11.28 -19.99 -3.84
CA TYR A 248 -9.88 -20.26 -4.11
C TYR A 248 -8.97 -19.86 -2.92
N ARG A 249 -9.11 -18.63 -2.42
CA ARG A 249 -8.36 -18.15 -1.25
C ARG A 249 -8.56 -19.00 0.00
N LYS A 250 -9.77 -19.56 0.19
CA LYS A 250 -10.05 -20.47 1.30
C LYS A 250 -9.38 -21.82 1.12
N MET A 251 -9.40 -22.39 -0.09
CA MET A 251 -8.71 -23.63 -0.43
C MET A 251 -7.21 -23.49 -0.13
N GLU A 252 -6.60 -22.43 -0.62
CA GLU A 252 -5.18 -22.16 -0.44
C GLU A 252 -4.80 -21.96 1.04
N ARG A 253 -5.55 -21.09 1.75
CA ARG A 253 -5.27 -20.75 3.16
C ARG A 253 -5.47 -21.94 4.11
N GLN A 254 -6.47 -22.79 3.86
CA GLN A 254 -6.79 -23.95 4.70
C GLN A 254 -6.13 -25.23 4.21
N LYS A 255 -5.45 -25.20 3.05
CA LYS A 255 -4.88 -26.37 2.36
C LYS A 255 -5.91 -27.48 2.17
N LYS A 256 -7.14 -27.10 1.76
CA LYS A 256 -8.28 -27.99 1.56
C LYS A 256 -8.65 -28.09 0.11
N GLN A 257 -9.17 -29.25 -0.28
CA GLN A 257 -9.79 -29.42 -1.58
C GLN A 257 -11.17 -28.76 -1.63
N TYR A 258 -11.66 -28.52 -2.83
CA TYR A 258 -12.94 -27.88 -3.08
C TYR A 258 -14.12 -28.55 -2.33
N ASN A 259 -14.17 -29.88 -2.32
CA ASN A 259 -15.21 -30.67 -1.65
C ASN A 259 -15.16 -30.60 -0.11
N GLU A 260 -14.07 -30.14 0.47
CA GLU A 260 -13.89 -29.99 1.92
C GLU A 260 -14.29 -28.60 2.43
N ILE A 261 -14.76 -27.73 1.55
CA ILE A 261 -15.19 -26.36 1.90
C ILE A 261 -16.70 -26.36 2.13
N TYR A 262 -17.10 -26.24 3.38
CA TYR A 262 -18.50 -26.34 3.81
C TYR A 262 -19.39 -25.14 3.49
N ASP A 263 -18.83 -23.97 3.13
CA ASP A 263 -19.55 -22.72 2.94
C ASP A 263 -19.58 -22.24 1.47
N ILE A 264 -19.51 -23.18 0.54
CA ILE A 264 -19.63 -22.87 -0.89
C ILE A 264 -21.08 -22.51 -1.24
N GLN A 265 -22.03 -23.18 -0.56
CA GLN A 265 -23.45 -22.90 -0.68
C GLN A 265 -23.92 -22.09 0.52
N ALA A 266 -24.60 -21.00 0.26
CA ALA A 266 -25.20 -20.20 1.31
C ALA A 266 -26.64 -19.85 0.97
N VAL A 267 -27.52 -19.96 1.95
CA VAL A 267 -28.87 -19.43 1.95
C VAL A 267 -28.89 -18.19 2.81
N ARG A 268 -29.48 -17.14 2.30
CA ARG A 268 -29.68 -15.89 3.03
C ARG A 268 -31.15 -15.75 3.41
N VAL A 269 -31.39 -15.53 4.70
CA VAL A 269 -32.71 -15.23 5.22
C VAL A 269 -32.73 -13.81 5.75
N ILE A 270 -33.63 -12.97 5.23
CA ILE A 270 -33.77 -11.57 5.62
C ILE A 270 -35.13 -11.44 6.32
N VAL A 271 -35.13 -10.81 7.49
CA VAL A 271 -36.31 -10.59 8.33
C VAL A 271 -36.37 -9.14 8.83
N ASN A 272 -37.43 -8.74 9.54
CA ASN A 272 -37.60 -7.35 9.94
C ASN A 272 -36.83 -7.00 11.22
N THR A 273 -36.81 -7.86 12.22
CA THR A 273 -36.29 -7.56 13.55
C THR A 273 -35.12 -8.46 13.97
N LYS A 274 -34.31 -7.99 14.93
CA LYS A 274 -33.25 -8.79 15.52
C LYS A 274 -33.78 -10.04 16.24
N GLU A 275 -34.93 -9.90 16.89
CA GLU A 275 -35.60 -11.01 17.56
C GLU A 275 -35.95 -12.12 16.57
N GLU A 276 -36.53 -11.75 15.43
CA GLU A 276 -36.81 -12.71 14.36
C GLU A 276 -35.56 -13.41 13.84
N CYS A 277 -34.42 -12.73 13.78
CA CYS A 277 -33.16 -13.39 13.40
C CYS A 277 -32.83 -14.59 14.31
N TYR A 278 -32.97 -14.44 15.62
CA TYR A 278 -32.71 -15.54 16.57
C TYR A 278 -33.82 -16.60 16.54
N ARG A 279 -35.07 -16.21 16.27
CA ARG A 279 -36.17 -17.19 16.05
C ARG A 279 -35.89 -18.02 14.80
N VAL A 280 -35.48 -17.43 13.71
CA VAL A 280 -35.07 -18.12 12.47
C VAL A 280 -33.91 -19.07 12.75
N LEU A 281 -32.91 -18.66 13.53
CA LEU A 281 -31.81 -19.55 13.95
C LEU A 281 -32.30 -20.79 14.69
N ALA A 282 -33.24 -20.61 15.60
CA ALA A 282 -33.86 -21.74 16.32
C ALA A 282 -34.55 -22.73 15.38
N VAL A 283 -35.33 -22.20 14.40
CA VAL A 283 -35.98 -23.02 13.36
C VAL A 283 -34.96 -23.80 12.52
N VAL A 284 -33.87 -23.11 12.11
CA VAL A 284 -32.81 -23.77 11.33
C VAL A 284 -32.14 -24.89 12.10
N HIS A 285 -31.86 -24.72 13.39
CA HIS A 285 -31.21 -25.73 14.21
C HIS A 285 -32.16 -26.85 14.69
N ASP A 286 -33.46 -26.56 14.76
CA ASP A 286 -34.46 -27.57 15.05
C ASP A 286 -34.63 -28.56 13.86
N HIS A 287 -34.56 -28.04 12.64
CA HIS A 287 -34.79 -28.85 11.46
C HIS A 287 -33.51 -29.45 10.85
N PHE A 288 -32.40 -28.73 10.89
CA PHE A 288 -31.11 -29.16 10.35
C PHE A 288 -30.06 -29.28 11.43
N CYS A 289 -29.27 -30.36 11.39
CA CYS A 289 -28.20 -30.58 12.38
C CYS A 289 -27.05 -29.54 12.19
N PRO A 290 -26.77 -28.71 13.20
CA PRO A 290 -25.68 -27.72 13.08
C PRO A 290 -24.30 -28.38 13.14
N ILE A 291 -23.36 -27.89 12.34
CA ILE A 291 -21.97 -28.35 12.36
C ILE A 291 -21.23 -27.66 13.52
N PRO A 292 -20.66 -28.44 14.49
CA PRO A 292 -20.00 -27.86 15.67
C PRO A 292 -18.87 -26.89 15.32
N GLY A 293 -18.79 -25.76 16.06
CA GLY A 293 -17.76 -24.75 15.87
C GLY A 293 -17.92 -23.88 14.62
N ARG A 294 -19.06 -23.98 13.91
CA ARG A 294 -19.35 -23.21 12.69
C ARG A 294 -20.43 -22.14 12.86
N PHE A 295 -20.87 -21.91 14.06
CA PHE A 295 -21.77 -20.81 14.40
C PHE A 295 -20.97 -19.52 14.66
N LYS A 296 -21.46 -18.38 14.14
CA LYS A 296 -20.88 -17.06 14.37
C LYS A 296 -22.00 -16.05 14.53
N ASP A 297 -22.00 -15.35 15.64
CA ASP A 297 -22.91 -14.25 15.91
C ASP A 297 -22.24 -12.91 15.67
N TYR A 298 -22.50 -12.34 14.49
CA TYR A 298 -22.07 -10.98 14.14
C TYR A 298 -23.16 -9.92 14.41
N ILE A 299 -24.33 -10.33 14.97
CA ILE A 299 -25.34 -9.39 15.46
C ILE A 299 -24.93 -8.90 16.84
N GLY A 300 -24.56 -9.83 17.71
CA GLY A 300 -24.04 -9.51 19.05
C GLY A 300 -22.63 -8.90 19.01
N LEU A 301 -21.79 -9.35 18.07
CA LEU A 301 -20.41 -8.87 17.88
C LEU A 301 -20.19 -8.40 16.43
N PRO A 302 -20.59 -7.16 16.10
CA PRO A 302 -20.44 -6.61 14.75
C PRO A 302 -18.97 -6.55 14.32
N LYS A 303 -18.71 -6.80 13.03
CA LYS A 303 -17.37 -6.60 12.45
C LYS A 303 -17.01 -5.11 12.43
N PRO A 304 -15.71 -4.74 12.32
CA PRO A 304 -15.27 -3.34 12.26
C PRO A 304 -15.90 -2.54 11.10
N ASN A 305 -16.20 -3.20 9.98
CA ASN A 305 -16.95 -2.62 8.86
C ASN A 305 -18.47 -2.62 9.09
N ARG A 306 -18.93 -2.85 10.35
CA ARG A 306 -20.33 -2.91 10.79
C ARG A 306 -21.19 -4.02 10.15
N TYR A 307 -20.55 -4.98 9.53
CA TYR A 307 -21.26 -6.15 9.05
C TYR A 307 -21.90 -6.90 10.22
N GLN A 308 -23.21 -7.14 10.15
CA GLN A 308 -24.00 -7.88 11.12
C GLN A 308 -24.78 -9.00 10.42
N SER A 309 -24.74 -10.19 10.94
CA SER A 309 -25.50 -11.36 10.49
C SER A 309 -25.26 -12.53 11.45
N LEU A 310 -26.22 -13.40 11.63
CA LEU A 310 -25.94 -14.74 12.19
C LEU A 310 -25.47 -15.63 11.05
N HIS A 311 -24.43 -16.40 11.29
CA HIS A 311 -23.92 -17.41 10.36
C HIS A 311 -23.93 -18.76 11.05
N THR A 312 -24.59 -19.72 10.46
CA THR A 312 -24.53 -21.10 10.91
C THR A 312 -24.35 -22.04 9.73
N ALA A 313 -23.54 -23.07 9.89
CA ALA A 313 -23.42 -24.11 8.89
C ALA A 313 -24.16 -25.34 9.40
N VAL A 314 -25.04 -25.87 8.59
CA VAL A 314 -25.88 -27.04 8.90
C VAL A 314 -25.71 -28.14 7.86
N ILE A 315 -26.06 -29.36 8.21
CA ILE A 315 -26.16 -30.47 7.27
C ILE A 315 -27.54 -30.42 6.63
N GLY A 316 -27.57 -30.04 5.34
CA GLY A 316 -28.78 -29.96 4.54
C GLY A 316 -29.25 -31.31 4.00
N PRO A 317 -30.29 -31.33 3.14
CA PRO A 317 -30.73 -32.48 2.41
C PRO A 317 -29.57 -33.19 1.69
N LYS A 318 -29.65 -34.50 1.52
CA LYS A 318 -28.59 -35.33 0.89
C LYS A 318 -27.24 -35.31 1.63
N GLY A 319 -27.19 -34.86 2.91
CA GLY A 319 -25.97 -34.87 3.73
C GLY A 319 -24.92 -33.79 3.37
N GLN A 320 -25.27 -32.84 2.54
CA GLN A 320 -24.33 -31.78 2.11
C GLN A 320 -24.39 -30.55 3.05
N PRO A 321 -23.26 -29.92 3.36
CA PRO A 321 -23.24 -28.74 4.22
C PRO A 321 -23.79 -27.49 3.49
N VAL A 322 -24.62 -26.71 4.22
CA VAL A 322 -25.17 -25.43 3.76
C VAL A 322 -24.93 -24.39 4.82
N GLU A 323 -24.39 -23.23 4.41
CA GLU A 323 -24.29 -22.05 5.29
C GLU A 323 -25.62 -21.27 5.25
N VAL A 324 -26.18 -20.98 6.41
CA VAL A 324 -27.37 -20.12 6.54
C VAL A 324 -26.95 -18.81 7.17
N GLN A 325 -27.20 -17.70 6.44
CA GLN A 325 -26.92 -16.33 6.86
C GLN A 325 -28.25 -15.63 7.18
N ILE A 326 -28.42 -15.19 8.42
CA ILE A 326 -29.67 -14.59 8.90
C ILE A 326 -29.40 -13.16 9.31
N ARG A 327 -30.18 -12.20 8.81
CA ARG A 327 -30.03 -10.78 9.10
C ARG A 327 -31.30 -9.99 8.87
N THR A 328 -31.40 -8.78 9.41
CA THR A 328 -32.52 -7.86 9.13
C THR A 328 -32.30 -7.12 7.80
N TRP A 329 -33.37 -6.49 7.29
CA TRP A 329 -33.27 -5.61 6.13
C TRP A 329 -32.25 -4.48 6.31
N GLU A 330 -32.21 -3.85 7.49
CA GLU A 330 -31.22 -2.83 7.82
C GLU A 330 -29.79 -3.37 7.72
N MET A 331 -29.55 -4.55 8.35
CA MET A 331 -28.24 -5.21 8.29
C MET A 331 -27.88 -5.63 6.87
N HIS A 332 -28.87 -6.00 6.06
CA HIS A 332 -28.68 -6.33 4.64
C HIS A 332 -28.18 -5.11 3.86
N HIS A 333 -28.85 -3.99 4.01
CA HIS A 333 -28.43 -2.75 3.36
C HIS A 333 -27.02 -2.33 3.80
N ILE A 334 -26.71 -2.42 5.09
CA ILE A 334 -25.37 -2.10 5.59
C ILE A 334 -24.31 -3.08 5.05
N ALA A 335 -24.64 -4.36 4.89
CA ALA A 335 -23.71 -5.37 4.38
C ALA A 335 -23.41 -5.24 2.89
N ASP A 336 -24.36 -4.76 2.10
CA ASP A 336 -24.26 -4.64 0.64
C ASP A 336 -23.72 -3.25 0.22
N TYR A 337 -24.19 -2.18 0.88
CA TYR A 337 -23.88 -0.79 0.56
C TYR A 337 -22.89 -0.11 1.54
N GLY A 338 -22.56 -0.77 2.66
CA GLY A 338 -21.60 -0.26 3.63
C GLY A 338 -21.91 1.14 4.12
N ILE A 339 -20.92 2.03 4.01
CA ILE A 339 -21.05 3.43 4.44
C ILE A 339 -22.08 4.21 3.58
N ALA A 340 -22.31 3.79 2.34
CA ALA A 340 -23.26 4.42 1.43
C ALA A 340 -24.73 4.18 1.86
N ALA A 341 -25.04 3.10 2.59
CA ALA A 341 -26.38 2.81 3.08
C ALA A 341 -26.97 3.95 3.93
N HIS A 342 -26.13 4.68 4.64
CA HIS A 342 -26.56 5.80 5.47
C HIS A 342 -27.01 7.03 4.67
N TRP A 343 -26.54 7.21 3.44
CA TRP A 343 -26.92 8.36 2.62
C TRP A 343 -28.30 8.15 2.00
N LYS A 344 -28.61 6.92 1.59
CA LYS A 344 -29.93 6.56 1.05
C LYS A 344 -31.05 6.76 2.07
N TYR A 345 -30.76 6.55 3.37
CA TYR A 345 -31.73 6.72 4.45
C TYR A 345 -31.96 8.20 4.83
N LYS A 346 -30.96 9.07 4.64
CA LYS A 346 -31.07 10.52 4.91
C LYS A 346 -31.91 11.27 3.85
N GLU A 347 -31.89 10.83 2.60
CA GLU A 347 -32.66 11.45 1.53
C GLU A 347 -34.18 11.13 1.63
N SER A 348 -34.56 10.02 2.26
CA SER A 348 -35.96 9.61 2.39
C SER A 348 -36.68 10.19 3.62
N ASN A 349 -35.97 10.74 4.63
CA ASN A 349 -36.56 11.31 5.84
C ASN A 349 -36.00 12.70 6.15
N SER A 350 -36.75 13.74 5.90
CA SER A 350 -36.43 15.16 6.07
C SER A 350 -36.30 15.64 7.54
N VAL A 351 -36.25 14.75 8.51
CA VAL A 351 -36.05 15.11 9.95
C VAL A 351 -35.12 14.10 10.60
N SER A 352 -33.83 14.40 10.68
CA SER A 352 -32.99 13.68 11.61
C SER A 352 -31.85 14.55 12.16
N LYS A 353 -31.83 14.65 13.49
CA LYS A 353 -30.74 15.18 14.30
C LYS A 353 -29.44 14.49 13.91
N PRO A 354 -28.28 15.21 13.88
CA PRO A 354 -27.00 14.57 13.70
C PRO A 354 -26.78 13.56 14.82
N LEU A 355 -26.69 12.30 14.47
CA LEU A 355 -26.40 11.23 15.42
C LEU A 355 -24.99 11.47 16.00
N LYS A 356 -24.87 11.60 17.32
CA LYS A 356 -23.61 11.67 18.08
C LYS A 356 -22.65 10.47 17.85
N GLY A 357 -22.99 9.52 16.96
CA GLY A 357 -22.21 8.33 16.61
C GLY A 357 -21.36 8.43 15.34
N ASP A 358 -21.45 9.54 14.58
CA ASP A 358 -20.68 9.66 13.33
C ASP A 358 -19.15 9.81 13.56
N ASP A 359 -18.75 10.27 14.73
CA ASP A 359 -17.35 10.39 15.11
C ASP A 359 -16.62 9.05 15.28
N GLN A 360 -17.31 7.99 15.67
CA GLN A 360 -16.70 6.65 15.78
C GLN A 360 -16.52 5.95 14.43
N LYS A 361 -17.27 6.36 13.39
CA LYS A 361 -17.23 5.74 12.06
C LYS A 361 -15.89 5.93 11.36
N PHE A 362 -15.18 7.01 11.66
CA PHE A 362 -13.93 7.40 11.00
C PHE A 362 -12.72 7.32 11.93
N THR A 363 -12.84 6.66 13.07
CA THR A 363 -11.75 6.54 14.04
C THR A 363 -10.50 5.93 13.40
N TRP A 364 -10.65 4.95 12.53
CA TRP A 364 -9.53 4.35 11.80
C TRP A 364 -8.90 5.32 10.77
N LEU A 365 -9.70 6.15 10.08
CA LEU A 365 -9.17 7.20 9.18
C LEU A 365 -8.41 8.27 9.97
N ARG A 366 -8.93 8.69 11.13
CA ARG A 366 -8.22 9.61 12.02
C ARG A 366 -6.93 8.99 12.54
N GLN A 367 -6.94 7.71 12.90
CA GLN A 367 -5.74 6.97 13.29
C GLN A 367 -4.70 6.92 12.16
N LEU A 368 -5.10 6.69 10.91
CA LEU A 368 -4.20 6.73 9.75
C LEU A 368 -3.59 8.12 9.54
N VAL A 369 -4.37 9.19 9.77
CA VAL A 369 -3.86 10.58 9.70
C VAL A 369 -2.94 10.90 10.89
N GLU A 370 -3.22 10.38 12.09
CA GLU A 370 -2.34 10.52 13.24
C GLU A 370 -1.02 9.77 13.01
N TRP A 371 -1.06 8.56 12.52
CA TRP A 371 0.15 7.79 12.17
C TRP A 371 1.00 8.47 11.10
N GLN A 372 0.36 9.18 10.16
CA GLN A 372 1.09 9.99 9.19
C GLN A 372 1.95 11.09 9.83
N ARG A 373 1.50 11.68 10.95
CA ARG A 373 2.28 12.69 11.67
C ARG A 373 3.44 12.08 12.44
N ASP A 374 3.27 10.83 12.88
CA ASP A 374 4.22 10.12 13.73
C ASP A 374 5.26 9.32 12.93
N LEU A 375 4.88 8.76 11.78
CA LEU A 375 5.76 7.95 10.92
C LEU A 375 6.36 8.83 9.82
N LYS A 376 7.67 9.03 9.87
CA LYS A 376 8.42 9.83 8.89
C LYS A 376 8.89 9.00 7.70
N ASP A 377 9.08 7.68 7.88
CA ASP A 377 9.48 6.75 6.82
C ASP A 377 8.25 6.33 5.99
N PRO A 378 8.23 6.64 4.67
CA PRO A 378 7.14 6.24 3.79
C PRO A 378 6.91 4.74 3.72
N GLN A 379 7.97 3.91 3.84
CA GLN A 379 7.86 2.46 3.78
C GLN A 379 7.22 1.91 5.07
N GLU A 380 7.64 2.39 6.24
CA GLU A 380 7.06 1.99 7.53
C GLU A 380 5.58 2.36 7.61
N TYR A 381 5.20 3.51 7.03
CA TYR A 381 3.80 3.91 6.90
C TYR A 381 3.00 2.96 6.00
N LEU A 382 3.56 2.60 4.84
CA LEU A 382 2.92 1.68 3.90
C LEU A 382 2.69 0.30 4.51
N ASP A 383 3.69 -0.23 5.21
CA ASP A 383 3.63 -1.53 5.86
C ASP A 383 2.61 -1.52 7.01
N SER A 384 2.56 -0.43 7.80
CA SER A 384 1.52 -0.20 8.82
C SER A 384 0.12 -0.21 8.25
N VAL A 385 -0.08 0.49 7.14
CA VAL A 385 -1.37 0.57 6.47
C VAL A 385 -1.78 -0.78 5.88
N LYS A 386 -0.84 -1.51 5.27
CA LYS A 386 -1.09 -2.85 4.74
C LYS A 386 -1.48 -3.82 5.86
N GLU A 387 -0.75 -3.85 6.96
CA GLU A 387 -1.08 -4.70 8.12
C GLU A 387 -2.49 -4.42 8.63
N ASP A 388 -2.86 -3.16 8.80
CA ASP A 388 -4.20 -2.76 9.29
C ASP A 388 -5.33 -3.11 8.31
N LEU A 389 -5.04 -3.13 7.00
CA LEU A 389 -6.02 -3.46 5.97
C LEU A 389 -6.21 -4.97 5.76
N PHE A 390 -5.20 -5.80 6.03
CA PHE A 390 -5.16 -7.19 5.60
C PHE A 390 -5.26 -8.23 6.71
N ASP A 391 -5.03 -7.88 8.01
CA ASP A 391 -4.93 -8.89 9.06
C ASP A 391 -6.25 -9.46 9.53
N SER A 392 -6.18 -10.77 9.87
CA SER A 392 -7.25 -11.46 10.57
C SER A 392 -7.33 -10.95 12.01
N GLU A 393 -8.48 -10.42 12.38
CA GLU A 393 -8.72 -9.77 13.66
C GLU A 393 -9.06 -10.79 14.78
N VAL A 394 -8.68 -10.46 16.01
CA VAL A 394 -9.15 -11.11 17.23
C VAL A 394 -9.94 -10.10 18.07
N TYR A 395 -11.08 -10.57 18.60
CA TYR A 395 -11.92 -9.75 19.49
C TYR A 395 -11.62 -10.14 20.93
N VAL A 396 -11.22 -9.15 21.73
CA VAL A 396 -10.93 -9.30 23.15
C VAL A 396 -11.81 -8.36 23.95
N PHE A 397 -12.07 -8.68 25.21
CA PHE A 397 -12.99 -7.94 26.06
C PHE A 397 -12.24 -7.26 27.19
N SER A 398 -12.69 -6.04 27.55
CA SER A 398 -12.34 -5.45 28.85
C SER A 398 -13.15 -6.13 29.98
N PRO A 399 -12.74 -6.01 31.24
CA PRO A 399 -13.55 -6.50 32.37
C PRO A 399 -14.93 -5.83 32.49
N LYS A 400 -15.12 -4.68 31.84
CA LYS A 400 -16.39 -3.96 31.76
C LYS A 400 -17.30 -4.45 30.64
N GLY A 401 -16.83 -5.40 29.81
CA GLY A 401 -17.57 -5.92 28.66
C GLY A 401 -17.36 -5.13 27.36
N ASP A 402 -16.47 -4.11 27.32
CA ASP A 402 -16.16 -3.42 26.09
C ASP A 402 -15.37 -4.34 25.13
N VAL A 403 -15.71 -4.30 23.85
CA VAL A 403 -15.10 -5.14 22.83
C VAL A 403 -13.99 -4.36 22.10
N TYR A 404 -12.81 -4.94 22.05
CA TYR A 404 -11.66 -4.38 21.35
C TYR A 404 -11.24 -5.32 20.19
N CYS A 405 -11.10 -4.76 19.01
CA CYS A 405 -10.59 -5.45 17.84
C CYS A 405 -9.08 -5.21 17.72
N LEU A 406 -8.32 -6.29 17.63
CA LEU A 406 -6.86 -6.30 17.50
C LEU A 406 -6.43 -7.24 16.37
N PRO A 407 -5.27 -7.04 15.71
CA PRO A 407 -4.76 -7.99 14.75
C PRO A 407 -4.40 -9.32 15.40
N ARG A 408 -4.42 -10.39 14.61
CA ARG A 408 -4.01 -11.71 15.08
C ARG A 408 -2.55 -11.70 15.50
N GLY A 409 -2.26 -12.23 16.68
CA GLY A 409 -0.93 -12.20 17.28
C GLY A 409 -0.73 -11.03 18.23
N ALA A 410 -1.69 -10.13 18.36
CA ALA A 410 -1.64 -9.03 19.32
C ALA A 410 -1.50 -9.55 20.76
N THR A 411 -0.78 -8.79 21.57
CA THR A 411 -0.40 -9.09 22.94
C THR A 411 -1.16 -8.22 23.94
N PRO A 412 -1.11 -8.50 25.26
CA PRO A 412 -1.66 -7.62 26.27
C PRO A 412 -1.13 -6.20 26.23
N VAL A 413 0.10 -5.98 25.76
CA VAL A 413 0.67 -4.64 25.55
C VAL A 413 -0.04 -3.91 24.43
N ASP A 414 -0.32 -4.60 23.30
CA ASP A 414 -1.11 -4.04 22.20
C ASP A 414 -2.51 -3.61 22.69
N PHE A 415 -3.14 -4.47 23.51
CA PHE A 415 -4.43 -4.17 24.11
C PHE A 415 -4.35 -2.95 25.03
N ALA A 416 -3.31 -2.84 25.88
CA ALA A 416 -3.13 -1.72 26.79
C ALA A 416 -3.03 -0.39 26.04
N TYR A 417 -2.22 -0.32 24.97
CA TYR A 417 -2.11 0.85 24.09
C TYR A 417 -3.37 1.11 23.26
N ARG A 418 -4.16 0.09 22.98
CA ARG A 418 -5.44 0.24 22.30
C ARG A 418 -6.49 0.89 23.20
N VAL A 419 -6.49 0.58 24.50
CA VAL A 419 -7.38 1.19 25.48
C VAL A 419 -7.02 2.66 25.69
N HIS A 420 -5.79 2.94 26.11
CA HIS A 420 -5.27 4.31 26.28
C HIS A 420 -3.75 4.31 26.32
N THR A 421 -3.13 5.40 25.85
CA THR A 421 -1.65 5.55 25.85
C THR A 421 -1.07 5.44 27.25
N GLU A 422 -1.70 6.09 28.25
CA GLU A 422 -1.23 6.03 29.64
C GLU A 422 -1.35 4.63 30.26
N VAL A 423 -2.39 3.85 29.89
CA VAL A 423 -2.53 2.46 30.33
C VAL A 423 -1.38 1.62 29.77
N GLY A 424 -1.01 1.85 28.50
CA GLY A 424 0.14 1.21 27.87
C GLY A 424 1.46 1.62 28.51
N ASN A 425 1.67 2.92 28.77
CA ASN A 425 2.89 3.45 29.38
C ASN A 425 3.14 2.94 30.80
N HIS A 426 2.07 2.77 31.57
CA HIS A 426 2.13 2.31 32.97
C HIS A 426 1.82 0.82 33.14
N CYS A 427 1.81 0.03 32.06
CA CYS A 427 1.56 -1.40 32.11
C CYS A 427 2.66 -2.14 32.84
N SER A 428 2.31 -2.81 33.96
CA SER A 428 3.22 -3.63 34.77
C SER A 428 2.95 -5.12 34.61
N GLY A 429 1.77 -5.51 34.16
CA GLY A 429 1.36 -6.91 33.98
C GLY A 429 -0.02 -7.02 33.37
N ALA A 430 -0.46 -8.24 33.08
CA ALA A 430 -1.78 -8.51 32.53
C ALA A 430 -2.38 -9.80 33.06
N LEU A 431 -3.69 -9.77 33.27
CA LEU A 431 -4.51 -10.97 33.52
C LEU A 431 -5.33 -11.27 32.25
N VAL A 432 -5.33 -12.50 31.81
CA VAL A 432 -6.20 -12.98 30.75
C VAL A 432 -7.10 -14.07 31.32
N ASN A 433 -8.42 -13.87 31.26
CA ASN A 433 -9.43 -14.73 31.88
C ASN A 433 -9.14 -14.94 33.39
N ASN A 434 -8.77 -13.87 34.10
CA ASN A 434 -8.39 -13.84 35.51
C ASN A 434 -7.11 -14.62 35.87
N VAL A 435 -6.31 -15.04 34.91
CA VAL A 435 -5.00 -15.71 35.12
C VAL A 435 -3.89 -14.77 34.71
N MET A 436 -2.87 -14.60 35.57
CA MET A 436 -1.67 -13.82 35.24
C MET A 436 -0.94 -14.45 34.07
N VAL A 437 -0.59 -13.63 33.07
CA VAL A 437 0.06 -14.10 31.85
C VAL A 437 1.29 -13.27 31.53
N SER A 438 2.19 -13.82 30.72
CA SER A 438 3.28 -13.06 30.14
C SER A 438 2.75 -11.98 29.20
N LEU A 439 3.37 -10.80 29.20
CA LEU A 439 3.04 -9.71 28.27
C LEU A 439 3.28 -10.05 26.79
N GLN A 440 4.06 -11.11 26.50
CA GLN A 440 4.33 -11.62 25.15
C GLN A 440 3.26 -12.62 24.65
N ARG A 441 2.32 -13.04 25.50
CA ARG A 441 1.30 -14.01 25.12
C ARG A 441 0.40 -13.45 24.02
N ALA A 442 0.28 -14.15 22.89
CA ALA A 442 -0.70 -13.82 21.87
C ALA A 442 -2.14 -14.00 22.40
N LEU A 443 -2.95 -12.98 22.26
CA LEU A 443 -4.36 -12.96 22.64
C LEU A 443 -5.21 -13.80 21.68
N LYS A 444 -6.23 -14.43 22.21
CA LYS A 444 -7.19 -15.26 21.47
C LYS A 444 -8.56 -14.59 21.43
N HIS A 445 -9.34 -14.97 20.44
CA HIS A 445 -10.73 -14.54 20.33
C HIS A 445 -11.53 -14.94 21.58
N GLY A 446 -12.21 -14.00 22.21
CA GLY A 446 -12.99 -14.20 23.41
C GLY A 446 -12.23 -14.00 24.74
N ASP A 447 -10.91 -13.71 24.70
CA ASP A 447 -10.16 -13.43 25.93
C ASP A 447 -10.64 -12.16 26.62
N ILE A 448 -10.82 -12.22 27.95
CA ILE A 448 -11.08 -11.07 28.82
C ILE A 448 -9.73 -10.60 29.36
N VAL A 449 -9.33 -9.37 29.03
CA VAL A 449 -8.00 -8.83 29.31
C VAL A 449 -8.08 -7.71 30.34
N THR A 450 -7.39 -7.89 31.47
CA THR A 450 -7.24 -6.87 32.52
C THR A 450 -5.77 -6.44 32.55
N ILE A 451 -5.51 -5.14 32.35
CA ILE A 451 -4.15 -4.58 32.45
C ILE A 451 -3.90 -4.11 33.86
N LEU A 452 -2.79 -4.54 34.43
CA LEU A 452 -2.28 -4.05 35.72
C LEU A 452 -1.37 -2.88 35.46
N THR A 453 -1.70 -1.74 36.06
CA THR A 453 -0.91 -0.50 35.91
C THR A 453 -0.27 -0.10 37.24
N GLN A 454 0.94 0.46 37.15
CA GLN A 454 1.67 1.03 38.29
C GLN A 454 2.23 2.39 37.89
N ASN A 455 2.13 3.39 38.77
CA ASN A 455 2.59 4.75 38.47
C ASN A 455 4.08 4.84 38.14
N ASN A 456 4.90 3.93 38.68
CA ASN A 456 6.35 3.89 38.43
C ASN A 456 6.73 2.94 37.29
N ALA A 457 5.77 2.24 36.68
CA ALA A 457 6.05 1.39 35.52
C ALA A 457 6.24 2.24 34.26
N HIS A 458 7.09 1.79 33.37
CA HIS A 458 7.39 2.41 32.09
C HIS A 458 7.62 1.35 31.03
N PRO A 459 7.44 1.67 29.74
CA PRO A 459 7.66 0.73 28.66
C PRO A 459 9.09 0.19 28.65
N SER A 460 9.25 -1.08 28.27
CA SER A 460 10.54 -1.67 27.95
C SER A 460 10.84 -1.58 26.45
N THR A 461 12.10 -1.37 26.07
CA THR A 461 12.55 -1.43 24.67
C THR A 461 12.29 -2.79 24.04
N ASP A 462 12.34 -3.87 24.85
CA ASP A 462 12.07 -5.23 24.40
C ASP A 462 10.63 -5.44 23.91
N TRP A 463 9.69 -4.57 24.34
CA TRP A 463 8.31 -4.68 23.91
C TRP A 463 8.15 -4.46 22.41
N ILE A 464 9.02 -3.65 21.79
CA ILE A 464 9.02 -3.40 20.35
C ILE A 464 9.18 -4.68 19.53
N ASN A 465 9.89 -5.67 20.10
CA ASN A 465 10.19 -6.92 19.40
C ASN A 465 9.01 -7.90 19.32
N PHE A 466 8.06 -7.82 20.25
CA PHE A 466 6.95 -8.77 20.30
C PHE A 466 5.55 -8.15 20.14
N VAL A 467 5.38 -6.84 20.28
CA VAL A 467 4.09 -6.20 20.01
C VAL A 467 3.75 -6.32 18.53
N ALA A 468 2.52 -6.68 18.25
CA ALA A 468 2.04 -6.89 16.89
C ALA A 468 1.64 -5.58 16.22
N THR A 469 1.06 -4.62 16.99
CA THR A 469 0.51 -3.40 16.40
C THR A 469 1.58 -2.31 16.21
N ASN A 470 1.61 -1.70 15.03
CA ASN A 470 2.49 -0.56 14.75
C ASN A 470 2.13 0.66 15.61
N SER A 471 0.87 0.81 16.01
CA SER A 471 0.44 1.84 16.97
C SER A 471 1.14 1.70 18.32
N ALA A 472 1.23 0.48 18.88
CA ALA A 472 1.97 0.24 20.12
C ALA A 472 3.47 0.51 19.93
N LYS A 473 4.08 0.01 18.84
CA LYS A 473 5.49 0.24 18.51
C LYS A 473 5.81 1.74 18.45
N SER A 474 5.00 2.51 17.73
CA SER A 474 5.18 3.96 17.58
C SER A 474 5.06 4.69 18.93
N ARG A 475 4.03 4.37 19.75
CA ARG A 475 3.84 5.00 21.06
C ARG A 475 4.95 4.66 22.05
N ILE A 476 5.47 3.43 22.03
CA ILE A 476 6.62 3.01 22.82
C ILE A 476 7.86 3.82 22.39
N ARG A 477 8.15 3.93 21.08
CA ARG A 477 9.26 4.74 20.56
C ARG A 477 9.12 6.22 20.96
N GLN A 478 7.92 6.77 20.86
CA GLN A 478 7.61 8.16 21.23
C GLN A 478 7.84 8.39 22.71
N TRP A 479 7.47 7.43 23.58
CA TRP A 479 7.71 7.51 25.00
C TRP A 479 9.22 7.58 25.32
N PHE A 480 10.04 6.69 24.72
CA PHE A 480 11.49 6.71 24.88
C PHE A 480 12.12 8.00 24.35
N LYS A 481 11.63 8.51 23.23
CA LYS A 481 12.07 9.79 22.66
C LYS A 481 11.84 10.96 23.63
N ARG A 482 10.71 10.97 24.32
CA ARG A 482 10.36 12.02 25.28
C ARG A 482 11.07 11.84 26.62
N SER A 483 11.10 10.63 27.16
CA SER A 483 11.61 10.34 28.50
C SER A 483 13.15 10.47 28.61
N ARG A 484 13.86 10.22 27.49
CA ARG A 484 15.34 10.32 27.45
C ARG A 484 15.82 11.49 26.60
N ARG A 485 15.04 12.56 26.50
CA ARG A 485 15.38 13.70 25.65
C ARG A 485 16.76 14.28 25.96
N ASP A 486 17.08 14.47 27.24
CA ASP A 486 18.34 15.05 27.67
C ASP A 486 19.53 14.11 27.40
N GLU A 487 19.37 12.81 27.64
CA GLU A 487 20.37 11.80 27.29
C GLU A 487 20.60 11.74 25.78
N ASN A 488 19.51 11.74 24.99
CA ASN A 488 19.58 11.72 23.54
C ASN A 488 20.19 13.01 22.97
N LEU A 489 19.94 14.17 23.58
CA LEU A 489 20.61 15.43 23.23
C LEU A 489 22.13 15.35 23.49
N ALA A 490 22.54 14.78 24.61
CA ALA A 490 23.94 14.61 24.95
C ALA A 490 24.63 13.64 23.99
N LEU A 491 24.00 12.50 23.68
CA LEU A 491 24.51 11.51 22.73
C LEU A 491 24.62 12.08 21.30
N GLY A 492 23.57 12.79 20.84
CA GLY A 492 23.54 13.42 19.51
C GLY A 492 24.59 14.51 19.37
N ARG A 493 24.79 15.33 20.40
CA ARG A 493 25.89 16.32 20.46
C ARG A 493 27.27 15.63 20.36
N SER A 494 27.51 14.62 21.18
CA SER A 494 28.76 13.86 21.14
C SER A 494 29.02 13.22 19.78
N ALA A 495 28.00 12.69 19.15
CA ALA A 495 28.09 12.11 17.80
C ALA A 495 28.44 13.16 16.73
N LEU A 496 27.81 14.34 16.77
CA LEU A 496 28.11 15.46 15.87
C LEU A 496 29.49 16.07 16.16
N GLU A 497 29.90 16.18 17.42
CA GLU A 497 31.25 16.65 17.81
C GLU A 497 32.37 15.74 17.28
N ARG A 498 32.11 14.44 17.21
CA ARG A 498 33.08 13.47 16.66
C ARG A 498 33.31 13.68 15.16
N GLU A 499 32.29 14.03 14.41
CA GLU A 499 32.35 14.19 12.94
C GLU A 499 32.75 15.61 12.50
N LEU A 500 32.29 16.63 13.22
CA LEU A 500 32.46 18.04 12.84
C LEU A 500 33.55 18.77 13.62
N GLY A 501 34.04 18.15 14.69
CA GLY A 501 34.92 18.77 15.67
C GLY A 501 34.18 19.76 16.58
N LYS A 502 34.70 19.98 17.79
CA LYS A 502 34.05 20.82 18.82
C LYS A 502 33.84 22.25 18.36
N SER A 503 34.84 22.86 17.74
CA SER A 503 34.76 24.24 17.21
C SER A 503 33.84 24.36 16.00
N GLY A 504 33.74 23.31 15.16
CA GLY A 504 32.87 23.27 14.01
C GLY A 504 31.39 23.19 14.41
N LEU A 505 31.07 22.37 15.41
CA LEU A 505 29.70 22.25 15.93
C LEU A 505 29.24 23.54 16.62
N GLU A 506 30.10 24.17 17.45
CA GLU A 506 29.74 25.44 18.13
C GLU A 506 29.48 26.58 17.14
N ALA A 507 30.24 26.65 16.06
CA ALA A 507 30.04 27.63 14.99
C ALA A 507 28.72 27.39 14.24
N LEU A 508 28.38 26.14 13.97
CA LEU A 508 27.14 25.74 13.29
C LEU A 508 25.90 25.97 14.17
N LEU A 509 25.98 25.69 15.48
CA LEU A 509 24.86 25.92 16.40
C LEU A 509 24.49 27.38 16.58
N LYS A 510 25.44 28.30 16.35
CA LYS A 510 25.24 29.75 16.38
C LYS A 510 24.76 30.33 15.06
N SER A 511 24.69 29.53 13.98
CA SER A 511 24.30 29.96 12.66
C SER A 511 22.89 29.51 12.28
N ASP A 512 22.22 30.32 11.44
CA ASP A 512 20.90 29.96 10.86
C ASP A 512 20.95 28.72 9.97
N GLN A 513 22.14 28.25 9.62
CA GLN A 513 22.33 27.07 8.77
C GLN A 513 21.84 25.77 9.47
N MET A 514 22.01 25.69 10.79
CA MET A 514 21.55 24.51 11.52
C MET A 514 20.01 24.46 11.64
N GLN A 515 19.33 25.60 11.68
CA GLN A 515 17.87 25.67 11.66
C GLN A 515 17.34 25.25 10.28
N LYS A 516 17.91 25.75 9.19
CA LYS A 516 17.55 25.35 7.82
C LYS A 516 17.80 23.86 7.57
N LEU A 517 18.86 23.31 8.19
CA LEU A 517 19.17 21.89 8.12
C LEU A 517 18.15 21.06 8.90
N ALA A 518 17.72 21.50 10.08
CA ALA A 518 16.68 20.85 10.86
C ALA A 518 15.36 20.78 10.05
N GLU A 519 14.95 21.86 9.41
CA GLU A 519 13.78 21.91 8.53
C GLU A 519 13.89 20.95 7.33
N ARG A 520 15.06 20.88 6.69
CA ARG A 520 15.32 19.93 5.59
C ARG A 520 15.35 18.45 6.04
N CYS A 521 15.63 18.21 7.31
CA CYS A 521 15.56 16.90 7.93
C CYS A 521 14.18 16.63 8.54
N ASN A 522 13.18 17.48 8.29
CA ASN A 522 11.82 17.42 8.82
C ASN A 522 11.73 17.52 10.35
N TYR A 523 12.61 18.32 10.97
CA TYR A 523 12.55 18.67 12.39
C TYR A 523 12.16 20.14 12.57
N HIS A 524 11.37 20.45 13.62
CA HIS A 524 10.91 21.83 13.86
C HIS A 524 12.01 22.73 14.44
N ASN A 525 12.96 22.14 15.17
CA ASN A 525 14.05 22.88 15.79
C ASN A 525 15.36 22.06 15.82
N VAL A 526 16.46 22.76 16.10
CA VAL A 526 17.81 22.18 16.13
C VAL A 526 17.95 21.12 17.23
N GLU A 527 17.32 21.33 18.40
CA GLU A 527 17.37 20.37 19.51
C GLU A 527 16.68 19.05 19.15
N ASP A 528 15.56 19.09 18.45
CA ASP A 528 14.86 17.89 18.00
C ASP A 528 15.68 17.12 16.95
N LEU A 529 16.42 17.80 16.08
CA LEU A 529 17.37 17.16 15.16
C LEU A 529 18.49 16.47 15.94
N ILE A 530 19.12 17.14 16.91
CA ILE A 530 20.19 16.58 17.73
C ILE A 530 19.70 15.39 18.55
N ALA A 531 18.51 15.50 19.15
CA ALA A 531 17.89 14.37 19.86
C ALA A 531 17.58 13.20 18.93
N GLY A 532 17.12 13.49 17.70
CA GLY A 532 16.89 12.49 16.66
C GLY A 532 18.15 11.72 16.24
N ILE A 533 19.28 12.41 16.20
CA ILE A 533 20.61 11.79 15.97
C ILE A 533 20.99 10.90 17.16
N GLY A 534 20.81 11.38 18.39
CA GLY A 534 21.14 10.61 19.61
C GLY A 534 20.29 9.37 19.78
N TYR A 535 19.05 9.41 19.33
CA TYR A 535 18.13 8.27 19.30
C TYR A 535 18.42 7.29 18.14
N GLY A 536 19.18 7.72 17.10
CA GLY A 536 19.49 6.93 15.91
C GLY A 536 18.41 7.00 14.79
N GLU A 537 17.45 7.92 14.90
CA GLU A 537 16.41 8.14 13.86
C GLU A 537 17.03 8.74 12.58
N THR A 538 18.02 9.60 12.75
CA THR A 538 18.76 10.23 11.64
C THR A 538 20.24 9.93 11.80
N SER A 539 20.87 9.38 10.75
CA SER A 539 22.30 9.10 10.81
C SER A 539 23.12 10.40 10.73
N VAL A 540 24.22 10.46 11.53
CA VAL A 540 25.14 11.61 11.51
C VAL A 540 25.64 11.90 10.10
N ASN A 541 25.98 10.83 9.34
CA ASN A 541 26.45 10.95 7.97
C ASN A 541 25.44 11.61 7.03
N ALA A 542 24.14 11.31 7.16
CA ALA A 542 23.10 11.96 6.36
C ALA A 542 23.00 13.46 6.65
N VAL A 543 23.16 13.85 7.92
CA VAL A 543 23.16 15.26 8.35
C VAL A 543 24.39 16.00 7.84
N VAL A 544 25.58 15.39 7.96
CA VAL A 544 26.85 15.97 7.48
C VAL A 544 26.87 16.10 5.94
N ASN A 545 26.33 15.13 5.21
CA ASN A 545 26.23 15.22 3.75
C ASN A 545 25.30 16.35 3.33
N LYS A 546 24.13 16.50 3.95
CA LYS A 546 23.22 17.62 3.69
C LYS A 546 23.83 18.99 4.07
N LEU A 547 24.71 19.05 5.07
CA LEU A 547 25.48 20.25 5.38
C LEU A 547 26.49 20.60 4.30
N ARG A 548 27.19 19.60 3.77
CA ARG A 548 28.17 19.79 2.68
C ARG A 548 27.49 20.24 1.37
N GLU A 549 26.31 19.71 1.07
CA GLU A 549 25.50 20.15 -0.08
C GLU A 549 25.07 21.61 0.04
N ASN A 550 24.72 22.08 1.25
CA ASN A 550 24.39 23.48 1.49
C ASN A 550 25.59 24.44 1.27
N GLN A 551 26.77 24.07 1.70
CA GLN A 551 27.98 24.89 1.49
C GLN A 551 28.36 24.97 -0.01
N HIS A 552 28.02 23.96 -0.81
CA HIS A 552 28.20 23.99 -2.26
C HIS A 552 27.17 24.91 -2.94
N ASN A 553 25.90 24.89 -2.51
CA ASN A 553 24.84 25.69 -3.12
C ASN A 553 24.94 27.19 -2.76
N GLU A 554 25.40 27.57 -1.56
CA GLU A 554 25.57 28.98 -1.17
C GLU A 554 26.77 29.67 -1.91
N ARG A 555 27.73 28.90 -2.41
CA ARG A 555 28.81 29.46 -3.26
C ARG A 555 28.36 29.80 -4.68
N TYR A 556 27.20 29.36 -5.13
CA TYR A 556 26.65 29.58 -6.48
C TYR A 556 25.56 30.65 -6.57
N PHE A 557 25.07 31.23 -5.47
CA PHE A 557 24.02 32.23 -5.50
C PHE A 557 24.45 33.53 -4.78
N ASN A 558 25.24 34.37 -5.49
CA ASN A 558 25.39 35.78 -5.16
C ASN A 558 25.20 36.60 -6.44
N PRO A 559 24.00 37.21 -6.70
CA PRO A 559 23.69 37.87 -7.96
C PRO A 559 24.14 39.34 -8.04
N GLN A 560 25.05 39.78 -7.21
CA GLN A 560 25.57 41.15 -7.29
C GLN A 560 27.08 41.15 -7.52
N LYS A 561 27.48 41.04 -8.78
CA LYS A 561 28.68 41.63 -9.42
C LYS A 561 28.98 40.91 -10.73
N PHE A 562 28.27 41.29 -11.78
CA PHE A 562 28.75 41.09 -13.15
C PHE A 562 28.93 42.47 -13.77
N GLU A 563 30.08 43.06 -13.58
CA GLU A 563 30.66 43.99 -14.58
C GLU A 563 31.71 43.22 -15.38
N ALA A 564 31.49 43.25 -16.68
CA ALA A 564 32.33 42.59 -17.66
C ALA A 564 33.76 43.12 -17.67
N ARG A 565 34.74 42.21 -17.52
CA ARG A 565 36.09 42.39 -18.09
C ARG A 565 36.47 41.11 -18.80
N HIS A 566 36.59 41.23 -20.11
CA HIS A 566 37.26 40.28 -20.97
C HIS A 566 38.77 40.36 -20.69
N GLU A 567 39.36 39.25 -20.26
CA GLU A 567 40.76 38.91 -20.48
C GLU A 567 40.90 37.40 -20.63
N PRO A 568 41.90 36.89 -21.43
CA PRO A 568 41.83 35.57 -22.02
C PRO A 568 42.20 34.48 -21.01
N ALA A 569 41.47 33.35 -21.14
CA ALA A 569 41.55 32.17 -20.33
C ALA A 569 42.95 31.54 -20.30
N HIS A 570 43.53 31.49 -19.11
CA HIS A 570 44.56 30.50 -18.80
C HIS A 570 43.86 29.16 -18.46
N SER A 571 44.30 28.13 -19.16
CA SER A 571 43.88 26.75 -19.11
C SER A 571 43.87 26.19 -17.68
N HIS A 572 42.69 26.00 -17.09
CA HIS A 572 42.51 25.05 -15.97
C HIS A 572 42.34 23.66 -16.56
N THR A 573 43.40 22.85 -16.53
CA THR A 573 43.36 21.40 -16.77
C THR A 573 42.41 20.76 -15.77
N SER A 574 41.18 20.51 -16.15
CA SER A 574 40.29 19.60 -15.44
C SER A 574 40.84 18.20 -15.63
N LYS A 575 41.39 17.60 -14.55
CA LYS A 575 41.94 16.23 -14.53
C LYS A 575 40.78 15.24 -14.61
N SER A 576 40.31 14.94 -15.83
CA SER A 576 39.39 13.82 -16.05
C SER A 576 40.10 12.49 -15.77
N PRO A 577 39.50 11.51 -15.08
CA PRO A 577 40.05 10.20 -14.89
C PRO A 577 40.17 9.39 -16.20
N ILE A 578 39.60 9.91 -17.31
CA ILE A 578 39.64 9.28 -18.63
C ILE A 578 40.33 10.24 -19.61
N LEU A 579 41.38 9.77 -20.28
CA LEU A 579 42.09 10.47 -21.34
C LEU A 579 41.27 10.45 -22.64
N GLY A 580 41.18 11.57 -23.30
CA GLY A 580 40.46 11.72 -24.57
C GLY A 580 39.02 12.23 -24.42
N LEU A 581 38.57 12.56 -23.19
CA LEU A 581 37.21 13.07 -22.89
C LEU A 581 37.27 14.37 -22.05
N GLU A 582 38.28 15.19 -22.26
CA GLU A 582 38.45 16.41 -21.49
C GLU A 582 37.29 17.41 -21.77
N GLY A 583 36.55 17.74 -20.69
CA GLY A 583 35.40 18.64 -20.76
C GLY A 583 34.07 18.02 -21.27
N MET A 584 34.01 16.72 -21.54
CA MET A 584 32.80 16.05 -21.97
C MET A 584 32.13 15.29 -20.83
N VAL A 585 30.79 15.22 -20.86
CA VAL A 585 30.00 14.42 -19.91
C VAL A 585 30.06 12.95 -20.32
N TYR A 586 30.50 12.08 -19.41
CA TYR A 586 30.56 10.66 -19.66
C TYR A 586 29.92 9.86 -18.50
N SER A 587 29.53 8.62 -18.78
CA SER A 587 29.01 7.66 -17.82
C SER A 587 29.69 6.31 -18.00
N ILE A 588 29.85 5.58 -16.91
CA ILE A 588 30.37 4.20 -16.91
C ILE A 588 29.24 3.24 -17.27
N ALA A 589 29.48 2.35 -18.22
CA ALA A 589 28.50 1.36 -18.67
C ALA A 589 28.19 0.31 -17.59
N GLY A 590 26.92 0.18 -17.20
CA GLY A 590 26.50 -0.84 -16.21
C GLY A 590 26.66 -2.28 -16.71
N CYS A 591 26.59 -2.50 -18.04
CA CYS A 591 26.68 -3.84 -18.64
C CYS A 591 28.08 -4.49 -18.55
N CYS A 592 29.15 -3.75 -18.33
CA CYS A 592 30.52 -4.29 -18.21
C CYS A 592 31.33 -3.67 -17.08
N ALA A 593 30.85 -2.58 -16.50
CA ALA A 593 31.41 -1.86 -15.33
C ALA A 593 32.97 -1.79 -15.36
N PRO A 594 33.60 -1.12 -16.36
CA PRO A 594 35.05 -1.10 -16.54
C PRO A 594 35.79 -0.52 -15.33
N LEU A 595 36.94 -1.10 -15.00
CA LEU A 595 37.84 -0.69 -13.92
C LEU A 595 39.09 0.05 -14.43
N PRO A 596 39.67 0.94 -13.62
CA PRO A 596 41.00 1.47 -13.91
C PRO A 596 42.01 0.33 -14.11
N GLY A 597 42.76 0.41 -15.24
CA GLY A 597 43.68 -0.62 -15.68
C GLY A 597 43.14 -1.64 -16.67
N GLU A 598 41.83 -1.60 -17.00
CA GLU A 598 41.24 -2.37 -18.09
C GLU A 598 41.22 -1.53 -19.40
N PRO A 599 41.37 -2.14 -20.59
CA PRO A 599 41.20 -1.44 -21.85
C PRO A 599 39.73 -1.03 -22.03
N ILE A 600 39.50 0.24 -22.39
CA ILE A 600 38.17 0.85 -22.48
C ILE A 600 37.92 1.47 -23.85
N THR A 601 36.63 1.55 -24.21
CA THR A 601 36.15 2.18 -25.45
C THR A 601 34.94 3.07 -25.12
N GLY A 602 34.96 4.32 -25.60
CA GLY A 602 33.84 5.24 -25.47
C GLY A 602 32.81 5.03 -26.60
N VAL A 603 31.55 5.11 -26.26
CA VAL A 603 30.43 5.07 -27.21
C VAL A 603 29.65 6.37 -27.16
N VAL A 604 29.49 7.04 -28.30
CA VAL A 604 28.68 8.26 -28.42
C VAL A 604 27.20 7.90 -28.50
N ALA A 605 26.38 8.40 -27.58
CA ALA A 605 24.93 8.16 -27.58
C ALA A 605 24.21 8.98 -28.67
N LEU A 606 23.17 8.40 -29.27
CA LEU A 606 22.29 9.09 -30.22
C LEU A 606 21.24 9.91 -29.43
N GLY A 607 21.23 11.23 -29.60
CA GLY A 607 20.25 12.15 -28.99
C GLY A 607 20.88 13.25 -28.16
N SER A 608 20.21 14.39 -28.09
CA SER A 608 20.73 15.69 -27.62
C SER A 608 21.04 15.82 -26.11
N SER A 609 20.94 14.78 -25.31
CA SER A 609 21.09 14.87 -23.84
C SER A 609 21.94 13.78 -23.17
N ARG A 610 22.55 12.87 -23.92
CA ARG A 610 23.35 11.79 -23.33
C ARG A 610 24.79 11.84 -23.84
N GLY A 611 25.72 12.07 -22.91
CA GLY A 611 27.15 12.07 -23.17
C GLY A 611 27.72 10.74 -23.69
N ILE A 612 29.01 10.51 -23.46
CA ILE A 612 29.73 9.31 -23.91
C ILE A 612 29.60 8.23 -22.85
N THR A 613 29.29 6.99 -23.26
CA THR A 613 29.25 5.84 -22.35
C THR A 613 30.53 5.02 -22.51
N ILE A 614 31.22 4.75 -21.39
CA ILE A 614 32.49 4.05 -21.36
C ILE A 614 32.24 2.56 -21.11
N HIS A 615 32.65 1.76 -22.10
CA HIS A 615 32.60 0.31 -22.02
C HIS A 615 33.99 -0.32 -21.93
N ARG A 616 34.08 -1.53 -21.45
CA ARG A 616 35.25 -2.36 -21.59
C ARG A 616 35.43 -2.74 -23.07
N HIS A 617 36.66 -2.80 -23.57
CA HIS A 617 36.94 -3.04 -24.98
C HIS A 617 36.39 -4.38 -25.50
N ASP A 618 36.32 -5.39 -24.62
CA ASP A 618 35.80 -6.73 -24.92
C ASP A 618 34.29 -6.90 -24.59
N CYS A 619 33.55 -5.81 -24.43
CA CYS A 619 32.13 -5.87 -24.11
C CYS A 619 31.30 -6.34 -25.30
N ASN A 620 30.46 -7.37 -25.13
CA ASN A 620 29.60 -7.91 -26.18
C ASN A 620 28.65 -6.86 -26.78
N ASN A 621 28.27 -5.86 -26.02
CA ASN A 621 27.39 -4.79 -26.49
C ASN A 621 28.08 -3.83 -27.49
N LEU A 622 29.39 -3.91 -27.65
CA LEU A 622 30.12 -3.12 -28.66
C LEU A 622 30.04 -3.73 -30.06
N VAL A 623 29.80 -5.03 -30.21
CA VAL A 623 29.83 -5.77 -31.48
C VAL A 623 28.88 -5.22 -32.54
N ASN A 624 27.72 -4.68 -32.09
CA ASN A 624 26.67 -4.15 -32.96
C ASN A 624 26.70 -2.63 -33.14
N ILE A 625 27.73 -1.96 -32.64
CA ILE A 625 27.83 -0.48 -32.70
C ILE A 625 28.69 -0.10 -33.92
N PRO A 626 28.20 0.82 -34.81
CA PRO A 626 28.98 1.33 -35.91
C PRO A 626 30.30 1.97 -35.48
N SER A 627 31.36 1.76 -36.23
CA SER A 627 32.73 2.17 -35.91
C SER A 627 32.91 3.69 -35.78
N ASP A 628 32.07 4.47 -36.48
CA ASP A 628 32.04 5.93 -36.43
C ASP A 628 31.55 6.51 -35.06
N ARG A 629 30.94 5.67 -34.22
CA ARG A 629 30.47 5.99 -32.89
C ARG A 629 31.40 5.50 -31.76
N LEU A 630 32.45 4.82 -32.11
CA LEU A 630 33.43 4.29 -31.16
C LEU A 630 34.59 5.28 -31.01
N LEU A 631 34.90 5.66 -29.76
CA LEU A 631 36.00 6.54 -29.41
C LEU A 631 37.08 5.74 -28.67
N HIS A 632 38.33 5.90 -29.11
CA HIS A 632 39.47 5.35 -28.37
C HIS A 632 39.74 6.25 -27.17
N VAL A 633 39.55 5.70 -25.99
CA VAL A 633 39.75 6.38 -24.69
C VAL A 633 40.63 5.51 -23.79
N GLY A 634 41.31 6.11 -22.84
CA GLY A 634 42.16 5.41 -21.92
C GLY A 634 42.03 5.95 -20.47
N TRP A 635 42.42 5.13 -19.48
CA TRP A 635 42.50 5.58 -18.12
C TRP A 635 43.71 6.50 -17.90
N ASN A 636 43.53 7.61 -17.16
CA ASN A 636 44.61 8.50 -16.80
C ASN A 636 45.45 7.88 -15.65
N GLN A 637 46.70 7.54 -15.91
CA GLN A 637 47.60 6.85 -14.98
C GLN A 637 48.34 7.77 -13.99
N ASN A 638 48.08 9.08 -13.98
CA ASN A 638 48.78 9.99 -13.07
C ASN A 638 48.36 9.76 -11.63
N LYS A 639 49.30 9.24 -10.82
CA LYS A 639 49.20 8.80 -9.43
C LYS A 639 49.08 9.91 -8.37
N GLU A 640 48.78 11.15 -8.75
CA GLU A 640 48.68 12.25 -7.78
C GLU A 640 47.21 12.64 -7.50
N HIS A 641 46.40 11.72 -6.94
CA HIS A 641 45.17 12.12 -6.26
C HIS A 641 44.93 11.27 -5.01
N ASP A 642 45.00 11.92 -3.89
CA ASP A 642 44.86 11.45 -2.49
C ASP A 642 43.37 11.14 -2.09
N GLN A 643 42.50 10.86 -3.05
CA GLN A 643 41.19 10.31 -2.77
C GLN A 643 40.95 9.11 -3.71
N ALA A 644 41.06 7.91 -3.18
CA ALA A 644 40.78 6.67 -3.90
C ALA A 644 39.32 6.62 -4.38
N GLN A 645 39.10 6.98 -5.65
CA GLN A 645 37.80 6.85 -6.28
C GLN A 645 37.50 5.35 -6.41
N THR A 646 36.35 4.92 -5.86
CA THR A 646 35.91 3.53 -5.90
C THR A 646 34.83 3.30 -6.94
N TYR A 647 34.81 2.14 -7.55
CA TYR A 647 33.87 1.73 -8.60
C TYR A 647 33.08 0.53 -8.10
N PRO A 648 31.73 0.56 -8.17
CA PRO A 648 30.89 -0.55 -7.75
C PRO A 648 30.96 -1.69 -8.75
N ILE A 649 31.17 -2.90 -8.26
CA ILE A 649 31.19 -4.15 -9.05
C ILE A 649 30.36 -5.21 -8.37
N ASP A 650 29.59 -5.94 -9.18
CA ASP A 650 28.84 -7.08 -8.73
C ASP A 650 29.64 -8.37 -9.02
N ILE A 651 29.82 -9.20 -8.01
CA ILE A 651 30.45 -10.51 -8.09
C ILE A 651 29.51 -11.60 -7.61
N ARG A 652 29.58 -12.73 -8.26
CA ARG A 652 28.89 -13.96 -7.85
C ARG A 652 29.91 -14.96 -7.35
N VAL A 653 29.71 -15.41 -6.11
CA VAL A 653 30.54 -16.44 -5.48
C VAL A 653 29.67 -17.69 -5.28
N GLU A 654 30.08 -18.80 -5.86
CA GLU A 654 29.45 -20.10 -5.64
C GLU A 654 30.28 -20.88 -4.60
N THR A 655 29.63 -21.34 -3.56
CA THR A 655 30.30 -22.01 -2.42
C THR A 655 29.54 -23.26 -1.98
N ILE A 656 30.23 -24.13 -1.26
CA ILE A 656 29.60 -25.21 -0.50
C ILE A 656 28.83 -24.57 0.66
N ASP A 657 27.54 -24.90 0.83
CA ASP A 657 26.71 -24.35 1.90
C ASP A 657 27.16 -24.90 3.26
N ARG A 658 27.70 -24.02 4.10
CA ARG A 658 28.05 -24.29 5.51
C ARG A 658 27.86 -23.05 6.38
N VAL A 659 27.67 -23.30 7.67
CA VAL A 659 27.57 -22.22 8.66
C VAL A 659 28.86 -21.39 8.67
N GLY A 660 28.73 -20.06 8.49
CA GLY A 660 29.82 -19.09 8.57
C GLY A 660 30.57 -18.80 7.27
N VAL A 661 30.21 -19.41 6.12
CA VAL A 661 30.87 -19.14 4.83
C VAL A 661 30.77 -17.67 4.42
N LEU A 662 29.61 -17.04 4.59
CA LEU A 662 29.42 -15.62 4.30
C LEU A 662 30.31 -14.74 5.22
N ARG A 663 30.39 -15.04 6.51
CA ARG A 663 31.26 -14.32 7.44
C ARG A 663 32.72 -14.38 6.98
N ASP A 664 33.18 -15.54 6.56
CA ASP A 664 34.56 -15.76 6.14
C ASP A 664 34.87 -14.97 4.86
N ILE A 665 33.94 -14.89 3.91
CA ILE A 665 34.08 -14.04 2.71
C ILE A 665 34.08 -12.55 3.08
N LEU A 666 33.16 -12.10 3.93
CA LEU A 666 33.08 -10.70 4.36
C LEU A 666 34.34 -10.29 5.16
N THR A 667 34.93 -11.19 5.96
CA THR A 667 36.20 -10.95 6.65
C THR A 667 37.31 -10.70 5.64
N ARG A 668 37.41 -11.51 4.57
CA ARG A 668 38.44 -11.32 3.52
C ARG A 668 38.29 -9.98 2.81
N LEU A 669 37.07 -9.56 2.55
CA LEU A 669 36.76 -8.25 1.95
C LEU A 669 37.16 -7.11 2.90
N SER A 670 36.85 -7.23 4.18
CA SER A 670 37.21 -6.28 5.23
C SER A 670 38.72 -6.15 5.41
N ASP A 671 39.47 -7.27 5.43
CA ASP A 671 40.93 -7.29 5.53
C ASP A 671 41.60 -6.53 4.36
N ASN A 672 40.96 -6.52 3.19
CA ASN A 672 41.42 -5.76 2.02
C ASN A 672 40.85 -4.33 1.96
N LYS A 673 40.17 -3.86 3.02
CA LYS A 673 39.51 -2.53 3.12
C LYS A 673 38.50 -2.27 1.98
N ILE A 674 37.80 -3.30 1.60
CA ILE A 674 36.74 -3.23 0.55
C ILE A 674 35.40 -3.08 1.22
N ASN A 675 34.66 -2.06 0.84
CA ASN A 675 33.30 -1.83 1.27
C ASN A 675 32.34 -2.73 0.51
N VAL A 676 31.39 -3.34 1.22
CA VAL A 676 30.31 -4.16 0.64
C VAL A 676 29.02 -3.36 0.70
N ARG A 677 28.47 -3.00 -0.46
CA ARG A 677 27.20 -2.26 -0.59
C ARG A 677 26.00 -3.16 -0.40
N ARG A 678 26.08 -4.39 -0.94
CA ARG A 678 24.97 -5.34 -0.98
C ARG A 678 25.49 -6.76 -0.89
N ALA A 679 24.79 -7.60 -0.15
CA ALA A 679 25.01 -9.04 -0.11
C ALA A 679 23.68 -9.75 -0.19
N ASN A 680 23.54 -10.68 -1.15
CA ASN A 680 22.36 -11.52 -1.32
C ASN A 680 22.81 -12.97 -1.33
N VAL A 681 22.20 -13.81 -0.50
CA VAL A 681 22.57 -15.23 -0.37
C VAL A 681 21.37 -16.08 -0.74
N GLN A 682 21.58 -16.99 -1.68
CA GLN A 682 20.57 -17.96 -2.09
C GLN A 682 21.10 -19.36 -1.81
N THR A 683 20.41 -20.09 -0.92
CA THR A 683 20.72 -21.49 -0.63
C THR A 683 19.56 -22.38 -1.04
N LYS A 684 19.86 -23.52 -1.64
CA LYS A 684 18.88 -24.58 -1.95
C LYS A 684 19.44 -25.90 -1.42
N GLN A 685 18.62 -26.63 -0.69
CA GLN A 685 19.03 -27.90 -0.09
C GLN A 685 19.63 -28.85 -1.12
N GLY A 686 20.89 -29.27 -0.90
CA GLY A 686 21.62 -30.16 -1.80
C GLY A 686 22.28 -29.50 -3.04
N LYS A 687 22.31 -28.16 -3.12
CA LYS A 687 23.01 -27.38 -4.15
C LYS A 687 24.02 -26.41 -3.55
N ALA A 688 24.95 -25.93 -4.38
CA ALA A 688 25.88 -24.88 -3.98
C ALA A 688 25.13 -23.61 -3.55
N ALA A 689 25.63 -22.94 -2.52
CA ALA A 689 25.16 -21.62 -2.14
C ALA A 689 25.67 -20.58 -3.13
N ILE A 690 24.79 -19.71 -3.60
CA ILE A 690 25.11 -18.58 -4.48
C ILE A 690 25.08 -17.32 -3.64
N ILE A 691 26.20 -16.59 -3.61
CA ILE A 691 26.38 -15.34 -2.88
C ILE A 691 26.67 -14.24 -3.89
N ASP A 692 25.69 -13.35 -4.11
CA ASP A 692 25.83 -12.16 -4.95
C ASP A 692 26.25 -10.98 -4.08
N LEU A 693 27.40 -10.38 -4.37
CA LEU A 693 27.98 -9.27 -3.60
C LEU A 693 28.20 -8.07 -4.52
N SER A 694 27.78 -6.89 -4.07
CA SER A 694 28.15 -5.60 -4.68
C SER A 694 29.24 -4.95 -3.84
N ILE A 695 30.43 -4.78 -4.39
CA ILE A 695 31.64 -4.33 -3.70
C ILE A 695 32.24 -3.09 -4.34
N ASP A 696 32.90 -2.25 -3.55
CA ASP A 696 33.60 -1.04 -4.00
C ASP A 696 35.08 -1.33 -4.25
N ILE A 697 35.53 -1.23 -5.51
CA ILE A 697 36.90 -1.54 -5.92
C ILE A 697 37.58 -0.30 -6.51
N CYS A 698 38.87 -0.08 -6.20
CA CYS A 698 39.62 1.06 -6.73
C CYS A 698 40.22 0.78 -8.11
N ASP A 699 40.75 -0.42 -8.34
CA ASP A 699 41.41 -0.80 -9.57
C ASP A 699 41.33 -2.30 -9.86
N ARG A 700 41.77 -2.70 -11.05
CA ARG A 700 41.81 -4.11 -11.49
C ARG A 700 42.71 -4.98 -10.59
N HIS A 701 43.84 -4.46 -10.09
CA HIS A 701 44.76 -5.23 -9.27
C HIS A 701 44.15 -5.59 -7.90
N GLN A 702 43.39 -4.67 -7.31
CA GLN A 702 42.63 -4.93 -6.09
C GLN A 702 41.56 -5.99 -6.32
N PHE A 703 40.85 -5.89 -7.45
CA PHE A 703 39.83 -6.87 -7.84
C PHE A 703 40.39 -8.27 -7.98
N ASP A 704 41.46 -8.44 -8.81
CA ASP A 704 42.10 -9.72 -9.06
C ASP A 704 42.69 -10.33 -7.76
N ARG A 705 43.25 -9.52 -6.87
CA ARG A 705 43.77 -9.97 -5.58
C ARG A 705 42.67 -10.56 -4.70
N VAL A 706 41.56 -9.90 -4.60
CA VAL A 706 40.40 -10.32 -3.78
C VAL A 706 39.75 -11.57 -4.35
N CYS A 707 39.49 -11.61 -5.67
CA CYS A 707 38.94 -12.79 -6.31
C CYS A 707 39.88 -14.02 -6.10
N ASN A 708 41.16 -13.83 -6.20
CA ASN A 708 42.14 -14.90 -5.94
C ASN A 708 42.14 -15.36 -4.46
N GLN A 709 41.93 -14.45 -3.52
CA GLN A 709 41.87 -14.82 -2.09
C GLN A 709 40.57 -15.57 -1.78
N ILE A 710 39.45 -15.19 -2.37
CA ILE A 710 38.16 -15.87 -2.21
C ILE A 710 38.23 -17.25 -2.89
N ASN A 711 38.79 -17.35 -4.09
CA ASN A 711 38.92 -18.62 -4.83
C ASN A 711 39.85 -19.63 -4.09
N LYS A 712 40.81 -19.16 -3.25
CA LYS A 712 41.64 -20.01 -2.44
C LYS A 712 40.99 -20.57 -1.18
N MET A 713 39.77 -20.17 -0.87
CA MET A 713 38.98 -20.76 0.23
C MET A 713 38.51 -22.16 -0.17
N CYS A 714 38.69 -23.13 0.73
CA CYS A 714 38.39 -24.54 0.47
C CYS A 714 36.94 -24.81 0.06
N ASP A 715 36.04 -23.90 0.42
CA ASP A 715 34.58 -24.02 0.19
C ASP A 715 34.13 -23.29 -1.06
N THR A 716 34.97 -22.51 -1.72
CA THR A 716 34.60 -21.73 -2.92
C THR A 716 34.74 -22.60 -4.16
N LEU A 717 33.67 -22.69 -4.93
CA LEU A 717 33.60 -23.41 -6.20
C LEU A 717 33.97 -22.51 -7.38
N SER A 718 33.43 -21.30 -7.38
CA SER A 718 33.72 -20.30 -8.42
C SER A 718 33.52 -18.87 -7.90
N VAL A 719 34.30 -17.94 -8.47
CA VAL A 719 34.09 -16.49 -8.31
C VAL A 719 34.05 -15.88 -9.68
N SER A 720 32.93 -15.26 -10.02
CA SER A 720 32.73 -14.62 -11.32
C SER A 720 32.19 -13.21 -11.16
N ARG A 721 32.54 -12.35 -12.11
CA ARG A 721 31.94 -11.01 -12.22
C ARG A 721 30.51 -11.18 -12.70
N HIS A 722 29.53 -10.73 -11.92
CA HIS A 722 28.14 -10.78 -12.29
C HIS A 722 27.74 -9.47 -12.98
N VAL A 723 27.17 -9.58 -14.16
CA VAL A 723 26.55 -8.46 -14.85
C VAL A 723 25.05 -8.62 -14.60
N ALA A 724 24.41 -7.61 -14.01
CA ALA A 724 22.96 -7.59 -13.86
C ALA A 724 22.33 -7.56 -15.25
N GLU A 725 21.50 -8.56 -15.55
CA GLU A 725 20.67 -8.59 -16.75
C GLU A 725 19.61 -7.49 -16.74
#